data_5c2ab508b72ae1e02f196261092fead9
#
_entry.id   5c2ab508b72ae1e02f196261092fead9
#
_cell.length_a   1.000
_cell.length_b   1.000
_cell.length_c   1.000
_cell.angle_alpha   90.00
_cell.angle_beta   90.00
_cell.angle_gamma   90.00
#
_symmetry.space_group_name_H-M   'P 1'
#
loop_
_entity.id
_entity.type
_entity.pdbx_description
1 polymer ?
#
loop_
_entity_poly.entity_id
_entity_poly.type
_entity_poly.pdbx_seq_one_letter_code
_entity_poly.pdbx_strand_id
1 'polypeptide(L)'
;MEIAGDKFVSILTSLEQILDNQRSASDSVAYNKSKIDDVFSMMHNKTLQVNVCVREVREMKTLCAKLRKEIGELKHQVFDCRKLLSLPKAELSPKLPPKTVRWADQVQPAQGITKSSLIQRQFSLPTYFSQATISDSLMNQSFRLPLVPGMSRPSPVTELSPWPSYIEDRIIMWDRLKVQYAEELARKVPEDITVTLPDGKELPAQSWRTTPYEIAMGISFGLADNVVSCKVNNVLWDLERPLEESCKLELLKFDNPEAEQVFWHSSAHILGEAMERMYGGYLCYGPPIESGFYYDMHMPNTQVSNIDFPVVENIMKTIVKERQPFERLEMKKEDLLEMFKYNEFKQRILKEKVTTPTTTVYRCGSLIDLCRGPHIRHTGKVKAFKITKNSATYWEGKSDAESLQRIYGIAFPDNKKMKEWEKFQEEAAKRDHRKLGREQELYFFHELSPGSCFFQPRGAHIYNKLIEFIRSEYRKRGFQEVVTPNIFNAKLWQTSGHWEHYADNMFSFDVEKEMFALKPMNCPGHCLVFDHRPRSWRELPLRMADFGVLHRNELSGALTGLTRVRRFQQDDAHIFCAVPQIKAEITGALDFLRHVYGVFGFTFQLCLSTRPDKFLGDIAVWEEAEKQLADSLNDFGEPWRENPGDGAFYGPKIDITIMDALRRNHQCATIQLDFQLPIRFNLAYINEAGEKTRPVIIHRAILGSVERMIAILTESYAGKWPFWLSPRQIMIIPVGPPFNDYAEKVKDQLYNAGFVCEVDSDAGDTMNKKIRNAQLAQYNFILVVGEREQTAETVNVRTRDNVIHGELNIPDLISKFRLLTEKRSSEDVF
;
A
#
# COMPACT_ATOMS: atom_id res chain seq x y z
N MET A 1 7.63 -0.53 36.93
CA MET A 1 6.50 -1.47 37.12
C MET A 1 6.13 -1.66 38.58
N GLU A 2 7.08 -1.75 39.53
CA GLU A 2 6.76 -1.76 40.95
C GLU A 2 5.98 -0.52 41.43
N ILE A 3 6.39 0.67 40.98
CA ILE A 3 5.71 1.94 41.35
C ILE A 3 4.26 2.04 40.84
N ALA A 4 3.94 1.32 39.75
CA ALA A 4 2.57 1.28 39.20
C ALA A 4 1.69 0.25 39.96
N GLY A 5 2.29 -0.80 40.50
CA GLY A 5 1.61 -1.81 41.34
C GLY A 5 1.16 -1.21 42.67
N ASP A 6 2.06 -0.49 43.37
CA ASP A 6 1.77 0.12 44.66
C ASP A 6 0.71 1.26 44.57
N LYS A 7 0.73 2.04 43.53
CA LYS A 7 -0.33 3.02 43.28
C LYS A 7 -1.69 2.39 42.98
N PHE A 8 -1.70 1.26 42.27
CA PHE A 8 -2.93 0.55 41.96
C PHE A 8 -3.56 -0.10 43.19
N VAL A 9 -2.74 -0.69 44.07
CA VAL A 9 -3.17 -1.22 45.37
C VAL A 9 -3.70 -0.09 46.26
N SER A 10 -3.03 1.04 46.31
CA SER A 10 -3.49 2.22 47.08
C SER A 10 -4.83 2.79 46.54
N ILE A 11 -5.08 2.78 45.24
CA ILE A 11 -6.36 3.19 44.66
C ILE A 11 -7.46 2.17 44.98
N LEU A 12 -7.17 0.87 44.97
CA LEU A 12 -8.14 -0.18 45.37
C LEU A 12 -8.53 -0.05 46.84
N THR A 13 -7.59 0.17 47.74
CA THR A 13 -7.84 0.37 49.19
C THR A 13 -8.67 1.63 49.43
N SER A 14 -8.42 2.71 48.66
CA SER A 14 -9.21 3.94 48.78
C SER A 14 -10.63 3.77 48.26
N LEU A 15 -10.86 2.96 47.21
CA LEU A 15 -12.18 2.64 46.66
C LEU A 15 -12.97 1.72 47.59
N GLU A 16 -12.33 0.77 48.24
CA GLU A 16 -12.96 -0.06 49.29
C GLU A 16 -13.44 0.77 50.47
N GLN A 17 -12.63 1.73 50.93
CA GLN A 17 -13.02 2.68 52.01
C GLN A 17 -14.19 3.57 51.62
N ILE A 18 -14.27 4.05 50.36
CA ILE A 18 -15.39 4.84 49.86
C ILE A 18 -16.69 4.00 49.80
N LEU A 19 -16.60 2.74 49.44
CA LEU A 19 -17.73 1.83 49.32
C LEU A 19 -18.26 1.41 50.72
N ASP A 20 -17.39 1.20 51.69
CA ASP A 20 -17.83 0.90 53.08
C ASP A 20 -18.52 2.12 53.73
N ASN A 21 -18.11 3.33 53.40
CA ASN A 21 -18.80 4.55 53.79
C ASN A 21 -20.17 4.76 53.14
N GLN A 22 -20.38 4.20 51.92
CA GLN A 22 -21.69 4.24 51.22
C GLN A 22 -22.65 3.09 51.63
N ARG A 23 -22.16 2.00 52.25
CA ARG A 23 -22.99 0.92 52.76
C ARG A 23 -23.83 1.33 53.98
N SER A 24 -23.53 2.47 54.58
CA SER A 24 -24.27 2.98 55.76
C SER A 24 -25.44 3.90 55.42
N ALA A 25 -25.75 4.16 54.17
CA ALA A 25 -26.84 5.04 53.75
C ALA A 25 -27.77 4.32 52.75
N SER A 26 -28.86 3.77 53.31
CA SER A 26 -30.25 3.51 52.80
C SER A 26 -30.54 2.93 51.38
N ASP A 27 -31.36 1.99 51.42
CA ASP A 27 -32.40 1.23 50.73
C ASP A 27 -32.80 1.44 49.23
N SER A 28 -32.16 2.36 48.46
CA SER A 28 -32.47 2.51 47.02
C SER A 28 -31.40 1.92 46.06
N VAL A 29 -30.50 1.05 46.53
CA VAL A 29 -29.22 0.64 45.90
C VAL A 29 -29.21 -0.82 45.35
N ALA A 30 -30.31 -1.57 45.41
CA ALA A 30 -30.29 -3.01 45.01
C ALA A 30 -29.91 -3.21 43.51
N TYR A 31 -30.27 -2.28 42.63
CA TYR A 31 -29.99 -2.38 41.19
C TYR A 31 -28.53 -2.04 40.83
N ASN A 32 -27.92 -1.14 41.58
CA ASN A 32 -26.53 -0.74 41.35
C ASN A 32 -25.52 -1.71 41.96
N LYS A 33 -25.92 -2.48 42.96
CA LYS A 33 -25.05 -3.45 43.67
C LYS A 33 -24.59 -4.58 42.75
N SER A 34 -25.49 -5.14 41.92
CA SER A 34 -25.14 -6.22 40.98
C SER A 34 -24.11 -5.75 39.94
N LYS A 35 -24.25 -4.56 39.39
CA LYS A 35 -23.27 -4.02 38.43
C LYS A 35 -21.90 -3.71 39.07
N ILE A 36 -21.90 -3.30 40.32
CA ILE A 36 -20.67 -3.01 41.06
C ILE A 36 -19.94 -4.31 41.37
N ASP A 37 -20.66 -5.37 41.79
CA ASP A 37 -20.07 -6.69 42.07
C ASP A 37 -19.51 -7.35 40.79
N ASP A 38 -20.16 -7.13 39.61
CA ASP A 38 -19.63 -7.56 38.29
C ASP A 38 -18.33 -6.83 37.92
N VAL A 39 -18.27 -5.53 38.21
CA VAL A 39 -17.06 -4.74 37.94
C VAL A 39 -15.92 -5.16 38.89
N PHE A 40 -16.21 -5.43 40.16
CA PHE A 40 -15.21 -5.94 41.12
C PHE A 40 -14.71 -7.33 40.73
N SER A 41 -15.60 -8.23 40.27
CA SER A 41 -15.23 -9.55 39.80
C SER A 41 -14.33 -9.46 38.55
N MET A 42 -14.65 -8.54 37.62
CA MET A 42 -13.83 -8.29 36.42
C MET A 42 -12.47 -7.67 36.75
N MET A 43 -12.43 -6.76 37.73
CA MET A 43 -11.17 -6.13 38.19
C MET A 43 -10.30 -7.15 38.94
N HIS A 44 -10.88 -8.02 39.76
CA HIS A 44 -10.16 -9.08 40.44
C HIS A 44 -9.54 -10.09 39.48
N ASN A 45 -10.28 -10.49 38.42
CA ASN A 45 -9.77 -11.35 37.37
C ASN A 45 -8.64 -10.71 36.57
N LYS A 46 -8.74 -9.41 36.26
CA LYS A 46 -7.64 -8.66 35.62
C LYS A 46 -6.40 -8.54 36.50
N THR A 47 -6.58 -8.36 37.82
CA THR A 47 -5.45 -8.28 38.74
C THR A 47 -4.73 -9.64 38.85
N LEU A 48 -5.48 -10.76 38.83
CA LEU A 48 -4.90 -12.10 38.75
C LEU A 48 -4.11 -12.31 37.46
N GLN A 49 -4.64 -11.86 36.33
CA GLN A 49 -3.92 -11.93 35.04
C GLN A 49 -2.63 -11.09 35.02
N VAL A 50 -2.67 -9.88 35.60
CA VAL A 50 -1.47 -9.02 35.71
C VAL A 50 -0.40 -9.67 36.60
N ASN A 51 -0.78 -10.29 37.70
CA ASN A 51 0.15 -10.99 38.59
C ASN A 51 0.78 -12.22 37.91
N VAL A 52 0.05 -12.93 37.05
CA VAL A 52 0.59 -14.05 36.26
C VAL A 52 1.61 -13.50 35.27
N CYS A 53 1.29 -12.42 34.52
CA CYS A 53 2.22 -11.78 33.57
C CYS A 53 3.49 -11.25 34.26
N VAL A 54 3.37 -10.66 35.47
CA VAL A 54 4.53 -10.18 36.22
C VAL A 54 5.45 -11.33 36.62
N ARG A 55 4.89 -12.50 36.99
CA ARG A 55 5.67 -13.71 37.30
C ARG A 55 6.39 -14.22 36.05
N GLU A 56 5.71 -14.32 34.91
CA GLU A 56 6.29 -14.78 33.65
C GLU A 56 7.42 -13.84 33.18
N VAL A 57 7.25 -12.51 33.31
CA VAL A 57 8.30 -11.52 33.02
C VAL A 57 9.51 -11.69 33.93
N ARG A 58 9.34 -12.04 35.22
CA ARG A 58 10.46 -12.35 36.14
C ARG A 58 11.19 -13.61 35.70
N GLU A 59 10.46 -14.65 35.33
CA GLU A 59 11.05 -15.92 34.85
C GLU A 59 11.81 -15.71 33.53
N MET A 60 11.26 -14.93 32.59
CA MET A 60 11.97 -14.52 31.37
C MET A 60 13.23 -13.71 31.66
N LYS A 61 13.20 -12.75 32.61
CA LYS A 61 14.41 -11.99 32.99
C LYS A 61 15.51 -12.90 33.51
N THR A 62 15.15 -13.90 34.30
CA THR A 62 16.09 -14.89 34.84
C THR A 62 16.68 -15.75 33.71
N LEU A 63 15.85 -16.18 32.75
CA LEU A 63 16.29 -16.94 31.59
C LEU A 63 17.22 -16.12 30.69
N CYS A 64 16.90 -14.85 30.45
CA CYS A 64 17.74 -13.92 29.68
C CYS A 64 19.10 -13.68 30.39
N ALA A 65 19.12 -13.60 31.69
CA ALA A 65 20.38 -13.48 32.45
C ALA A 65 21.26 -14.73 32.30
N LYS A 66 20.65 -15.92 32.35
CA LYS A 66 21.31 -17.20 32.13
C LYS A 66 21.88 -17.31 30.70
N LEU A 67 21.09 -16.99 29.70
CA LEU A 67 21.54 -16.98 28.32
C LEU A 67 22.66 -15.97 28.06
N ARG A 68 22.64 -14.80 28.68
CA ARG A 68 23.74 -13.82 28.56
C ARG A 68 25.04 -14.35 29.11
N LYS A 69 24.99 -15.13 30.22
CA LYS A 69 26.18 -15.79 30.81
C LYS A 69 26.72 -16.83 29.84
N GLU A 70 25.87 -17.70 29.28
CA GLU A 70 26.25 -18.73 28.32
C GLU A 70 26.85 -18.14 27.03
N ILE A 71 26.27 -17.06 26.52
CA ILE A 71 26.83 -16.32 25.39
C ILE A 71 28.20 -15.69 25.71
N GLY A 72 28.39 -15.22 26.95
CA GLY A 72 29.70 -14.74 27.44
C GLY A 72 30.77 -15.83 27.43
N GLU A 73 30.44 -17.02 27.90
CA GLU A 73 31.32 -18.19 27.92
C GLU A 73 31.65 -18.66 26.49
N LEU A 74 30.65 -18.71 25.59
CA LEU A 74 30.89 -19.05 24.19
C LEU A 74 31.77 -18.03 23.46
N LYS A 75 31.63 -16.72 23.76
CA LYS A 75 32.51 -15.69 23.20
C LYS A 75 33.97 -15.87 23.65
N HIS A 76 34.22 -16.28 24.90
CA HIS A 76 35.56 -16.61 25.37
C HIS A 76 36.13 -17.81 24.64
N GLN A 77 35.37 -18.87 24.46
CA GLN A 77 35.79 -20.05 23.71
C GLN A 77 36.12 -19.71 22.24
N VAL A 78 35.32 -18.87 21.61
CA VAL A 78 35.58 -18.40 20.21
C VAL A 78 36.83 -17.51 20.15
N PHE A 79 37.10 -16.69 21.17
CA PHE A 79 38.30 -15.89 21.26
C PHE A 79 39.56 -16.75 21.39
N ASP A 80 39.51 -17.80 22.22
CA ASP A 80 40.61 -18.77 22.40
C ASP A 80 40.86 -19.59 21.13
N CYS A 81 39.81 -19.99 20.40
CA CYS A 81 39.94 -20.63 19.10
C CYS A 81 40.58 -19.71 18.03
N ARG A 82 40.26 -18.40 18.04
CA ARG A 82 40.89 -17.42 17.14
C ARG A 82 42.37 -17.21 17.48
N LYS A 83 42.74 -17.27 18.75
CA LYS A 83 44.13 -17.19 19.20
C LYS A 83 44.99 -18.40 18.77
N LEU A 84 44.36 -19.58 18.73
CA LEU A 84 44.96 -20.79 18.15
C LEU A 84 45.13 -20.78 16.63
N LEU A 85 44.21 -20.06 15.92
CA LEU A 85 44.28 -19.91 14.47
C LEU A 85 45.21 -18.78 13.98
N SER A 86 45.74 -17.97 14.87
CA SER A 86 46.64 -16.82 14.58
C SER A 86 48.12 -17.11 14.77
N LEU A 87 48.55 -18.38 14.99
CA LEU A 87 49.94 -18.77 14.99
C LEU A 87 50.52 -18.82 13.56
N PRO A 88 51.74 -18.33 13.34
CA PRO A 88 52.29 -18.20 11.97
C PRO A 88 52.55 -19.57 11.35
N LYS A 89 52.12 -19.73 10.10
CA LYS A 89 52.45 -20.86 9.23
C LYS A 89 53.95 -20.81 8.87
N ALA A 90 54.75 -21.41 9.68
CA ALA A 90 56.12 -21.76 9.29
C ALA A 90 56.36 -23.25 9.57
N GLU A 91 56.70 -23.95 8.49
CA GLU A 91 57.25 -25.31 8.46
C GLU A 91 56.27 -26.48 8.72
N LEU A 92 55.66 -26.98 7.65
CA LEU A 92 55.45 -28.42 7.48
C LEU A 92 55.49 -28.81 6.01
N SER A 93 56.62 -29.44 5.68
CA SER A 93 56.96 -30.12 4.42
C SER A 93 56.09 -31.38 4.27
N PRO A 94 55.79 -31.84 3.01
CA PRO A 94 54.82 -32.90 2.75
C PRO A 94 55.45 -34.26 2.76
N LYS A 95 54.98 -35.18 3.65
CA LYS A 95 55.03 -36.64 3.46
C LYS A 95 54.18 -37.29 4.52
N LEU A 96 53.04 -37.82 4.11
CA LEU A 96 52.50 -39.16 4.53
C LEU A 96 51.04 -39.35 4.01
N PRO A 97 50.59 -40.57 3.76
CA PRO A 97 49.41 -40.88 2.96
C PRO A 97 48.10 -40.86 3.76
N PRO A 98 46.93 -40.95 3.08
CA PRO A 98 45.65 -40.71 3.73
C PRO A 98 45.23 -41.90 4.60
N LYS A 99 45.01 -41.66 5.88
CA LYS A 99 44.23 -42.55 6.74
C LYS A 99 42.99 -41.87 7.23
N THR A 100 41.87 -42.40 6.84
CA THR A 100 40.55 -42.17 7.35
C THR A 100 40.54 -42.24 8.89
N VAL A 101 40.21 -41.15 9.55
CA VAL A 101 39.88 -41.14 10.99
C VAL A 101 38.36 -41.03 11.15
N ARG A 102 37.76 -42.18 11.53
CA ARG A 102 36.41 -42.21 12.10
C ARG A 102 36.46 -41.57 13.48
N TRP A 103 35.63 -40.53 13.69
CA TRP A 103 35.30 -40.07 15.02
C TRP A 103 34.02 -40.82 15.48
N ALA A 104 34.23 -41.92 16.21
CA ALA A 104 33.23 -42.49 17.09
C ALA A 104 34.00 -42.97 18.34
N ASP A 105 33.36 -42.77 19.50
CA ASP A 105 33.77 -43.26 20.81
C ASP A 105 34.76 -42.38 21.59
N GLN A 106 34.20 -41.52 22.41
CA GLN A 106 34.48 -41.32 23.82
C GLN A 106 33.78 -40.09 24.39
N VAL A 107 32.52 -40.22 24.78
CA VAL A 107 31.94 -39.49 25.93
C VAL A 107 30.96 -40.44 26.64
N GLN A 108 31.31 -40.87 27.83
CA GLN A 108 30.44 -41.62 28.72
C GLN A 108 29.36 -40.70 29.30
N PRO A 109 28.12 -41.21 29.50
CA PRO A 109 27.02 -40.40 30.07
C PRO A 109 27.10 -40.38 31.59
N ALA A 110 26.98 -39.18 32.18
CA ALA A 110 26.69 -38.97 33.59
C ALA A 110 25.24 -39.40 33.85
N GLN A 111 25.06 -40.32 34.79
CA GLN A 111 23.80 -40.88 35.27
C GLN A 111 22.95 -39.85 36.03
N GLY A 112 21.66 -39.93 35.80
CA GLY A 112 20.63 -39.67 36.80
C GLY A 112 19.86 -38.38 36.68
N ILE A 113 18.76 -38.41 35.91
CA ILE A 113 17.48 -37.80 36.29
C ILE A 113 16.35 -38.56 35.59
N THR A 114 15.46 -39.11 36.35
CA THR A 114 14.35 -39.98 35.98
C THR A 114 13.27 -39.22 35.22
N LYS A 115 12.72 -39.90 34.21
CA LYS A 115 11.47 -39.51 33.52
C LYS A 115 10.29 -39.53 34.47
N SER A 116 9.64 -38.45 34.70
CA SER A 116 8.16 -38.43 34.86
C SER A 116 7.62 -37.00 34.78
N SER A 117 6.49 -36.88 34.06
CA SER A 117 5.50 -35.78 34.05
C SER A 117 5.95 -34.45 33.42
N LEU A 118 5.81 -34.34 32.11
CA LEU A 118 5.41 -33.09 31.50
C LEU A 118 4.11 -33.32 30.70
N ILE A 119 3.06 -32.95 31.36
CA ILE A 119 1.67 -32.92 30.90
C ILE A 119 1.55 -31.99 29.68
N GLN A 120 0.94 -32.52 28.65
CA GLN A 120 0.36 -31.74 27.53
C GLN A 120 -0.56 -30.65 28.10
N ARG A 121 -0.20 -29.39 27.94
CA ARG A 121 -1.14 -28.29 27.92
C ARG A 121 -0.96 -27.53 26.60
N GLN A 122 -1.99 -27.68 25.78
CA GLN A 122 -2.26 -26.82 24.64
C GLN A 122 -2.40 -25.39 25.17
N PHE A 123 -1.48 -24.52 24.81
CA PHE A 123 -1.64 -23.08 24.96
C PHE A 123 -2.12 -22.50 23.63
N SER A 124 -3.40 -22.19 23.59
CA SER A 124 -3.92 -21.20 22.64
C SER A 124 -3.48 -19.82 23.12
N LEU A 125 -2.56 -19.22 22.43
CA LEU A 125 -2.17 -17.83 22.62
C LEU A 125 -3.27 -16.91 22.08
N PRO A 126 -3.65 -15.85 22.81
CA PRO A 126 -4.57 -14.84 22.28
C PRO A 126 -3.93 -14.10 21.12
N THR A 127 -4.69 -13.92 20.06
CA THR A 127 -4.39 -13.18 18.83
C THR A 127 -4.20 -11.68 19.12
N TYR A 128 -3.00 -11.27 19.57
CA TYR A 128 -2.57 -9.88 19.65
C TYR A 128 -1.06 -9.74 19.41
N PHE A 129 -0.57 -10.31 18.30
CA PHE A 129 0.71 -9.94 17.71
C PHE A 129 0.60 -10.05 16.20
N SER A 130 0.00 -9.03 15.59
CA SER A 130 0.12 -8.84 14.15
C SER A 130 1.27 -7.87 13.88
N GLN A 131 2.26 -8.39 13.16
CA GLN A 131 3.19 -7.63 12.33
C GLN A 131 4.21 -6.71 13.03
N ALA A 132 5.20 -7.33 13.69
CA ALA A 132 6.54 -6.80 13.58
C ALA A 132 7.18 -7.43 12.34
N THR A 133 7.25 -6.70 11.24
CA THR A 133 8.02 -7.07 10.05
C THR A 133 9.51 -7.07 10.43
N ILE A 134 10.04 -8.26 10.72
CA ILE A 134 11.49 -8.49 10.72
C ILE A 134 11.91 -8.40 9.25
N SER A 135 12.79 -7.47 8.94
CA SER A 135 13.31 -7.25 7.60
C SER A 135 13.97 -8.50 7.04
N ASP A 136 13.63 -8.89 5.81
CA ASP A 136 14.16 -10.03 5.05
C ASP A 136 15.70 -10.02 4.82
N SER A 137 16.41 -9.00 5.24
CA SER A 137 17.86 -8.89 5.06
C SER A 137 18.70 -9.77 6.00
N LEU A 138 18.10 -10.43 7.00
CA LEU A 138 18.78 -11.37 7.90
C LEU A 138 18.52 -12.84 7.57
N MET A 139 17.69 -13.14 6.57
CA MET A 139 17.36 -14.53 6.19
C MET A 139 18.31 -15.17 5.19
N ASN A 140 19.25 -14.43 4.60
CA ASN A 140 20.19 -14.97 3.61
C ASN A 140 21.55 -15.40 4.18
N GLN A 141 21.72 -15.42 5.50
CA GLN A 141 22.82 -16.16 6.13
C GLN A 141 22.24 -17.41 6.75
N SER A 142 22.59 -18.55 6.18
CA SER A 142 22.22 -19.90 6.60
C SER A 142 22.70 -20.20 8.03
N PHE A 143 21.98 -19.75 9.07
CA PHE A 143 22.08 -20.29 10.41
C PHE A 143 21.27 -21.57 10.48
N ARG A 144 21.90 -22.72 10.20
CA ARG A 144 21.37 -24.02 10.57
C ARG A 144 21.52 -24.18 12.08
N LEU A 145 20.44 -23.92 12.81
CA LEU A 145 20.34 -24.37 14.21
C LEU A 145 20.36 -25.91 14.21
N PRO A 146 21.16 -26.56 15.08
CA PRO A 146 21.10 -28.01 15.21
C PRO A 146 19.72 -28.42 15.72
N LEU A 147 19.10 -29.39 15.02
CA LEU A 147 17.83 -30.00 15.40
C LEU A 147 17.98 -30.67 16.76
N VAL A 148 17.09 -30.38 17.69
CA VAL A 148 16.93 -31.12 18.94
C VAL A 148 16.54 -32.56 18.58
N PRO A 149 17.25 -33.59 19.04
CA PRO A 149 16.89 -34.97 18.77
C PRO A 149 15.53 -35.28 19.37
N GLY A 150 14.55 -35.65 18.54
CA GLY A 150 13.21 -36.06 19.00
C GLY A 150 12.01 -35.26 18.44
N MET A 151 12.22 -34.13 17.80
CA MET A 151 11.16 -33.50 17.01
C MET A 151 11.23 -34.03 15.58
N SER A 152 10.31 -34.87 15.18
CA SER A 152 10.02 -35.15 13.79
C SER A 152 9.66 -33.82 13.12
N ARG A 153 10.34 -33.48 11.99
CA ARG A 153 9.87 -32.41 11.11
C ARG A 153 8.40 -32.71 10.80
N PRO A 154 7.49 -31.75 10.85
CA PRO A 154 6.19 -31.96 10.24
C PRO A 154 6.46 -32.41 8.80
N SER A 155 5.83 -33.51 8.39
CA SER A 155 5.92 -34.00 7.01
C SER A 155 5.67 -32.84 6.09
N PRO A 156 6.43 -32.63 4.99
CA PRO A 156 6.14 -31.58 4.06
C PRO A 156 4.68 -31.73 3.64
N VAL A 157 3.90 -30.66 3.78
CA VAL A 157 2.53 -30.64 3.29
C VAL A 157 2.60 -31.00 1.81
N THR A 158 1.96 -32.09 1.42
CA THR A 158 1.94 -32.62 0.07
C THR A 158 0.52 -32.50 -0.48
N GLU A 159 0.39 -32.62 -1.79
CA GLU A 159 -0.91 -32.73 -2.44
C GLU A 159 -1.78 -33.82 -1.77
N LEU A 160 -3.06 -33.54 -1.57
CA LEU A 160 -3.99 -34.47 -0.95
C LEU A 160 -4.14 -35.75 -1.81
N SER A 161 -4.15 -36.90 -1.19
CA SER A 161 -4.42 -38.17 -1.84
C SER A 161 -5.22 -39.08 -0.88
N PRO A 162 -6.48 -39.41 -1.22
CA PRO A 162 -7.26 -38.93 -2.37
C PRO A 162 -7.64 -37.45 -2.26
N TRP A 163 -8.03 -36.87 -3.40
CA TRP A 163 -8.64 -35.54 -3.43
C TRP A 163 -10.01 -35.54 -2.76
N PRO A 164 -10.52 -34.37 -2.33
CA PRO A 164 -11.89 -34.28 -1.85
C PRO A 164 -12.91 -34.80 -2.83
N SER A 165 -13.90 -35.57 -2.35
CA SER A 165 -14.89 -36.24 -3.20
C SER A 165 -15.72 -35.28 -4.06
N TYR A 166 -15.95 -34.06 -3.60
CA TYR A 166 -16.69 -33.05 -4.36
C TYR A 166 -16.03 -32.69 -5.70
N ILE A 167 -14.72 -32.91 -5.84
CA ILE A 167 -14.01 -32.66 -7.10
C ILE A 167 -14.49 -33.67 -8.16
N GLU A 168 -14.57 -34.95 -7.81
CA GLU A 168 -15.03 -36.01 -8.70
C GLU A 168 -16.51 -35.85 -9.02
N ASP A 169 -17.36 -35.59 -8.03
CA ASP A 169 -18.79 -35.35 -8.21
C ASP A 169 -19.04 -34.19 -9.21
N ARG A 170 -18.29 -33.13 -9.09
CA ARG A 170 -18.34 -31.94 -9.95
C ARG A 170 -17.91 -32.28 -11.39
N ILE A 171 -16.85 -33.06 -11.55
CA ILE A 171 -16.37 -33.52 -12.88
C ILE A 171 -17.41 -34.39 -13.57
N ILE A 172 -17.98 -35.37 -12.88
CA ILE A 172 -19.04 -36.24 -13.43
C ILE A 172 -20.24 -35.40 -13.93
N MET A 173 -20.64 -34.44 -13.14
CA MET A 173 -21.77 -33.56 -13.52
C MET A 173 -21.42 -32.70 -14.73
N TRP A 174 -20.18 -32.12 -14.77
CA TRP A 174 -19.67 -31.36 -15.90
C TRP A 174 -19.69 -32.18 -17.19
N ASP A 175 -19.13 -33.38 -17.16
CA ASP A 175 -18.99 -34.21 -18.36
C ASP A 175 -20.37 -34.56 -18.95
N ARG A 176 -21.39 -34.81 -18.08
CA ARG A 176 -22.76 -35.00 -18.52
C ARG A 176 -23.32 -33.75 -19.21
N LEU A 177 -23.17 -32.57 -18.60
CA LEU A 177 -23.73 -31.33 -19.13
C LEU A 177 -22.99 -30.86 -20.38
N LYS A 178 -21.67 -31.16 -20.49
CA LYS A 178 -20.87 -30.87 -21.68
C LYS A 178 -21.39 -31.63 -22.92
N VAL A 179 -21.82 -32.89 -22.77
CA VAL A 179 -22.40 -33.66 -23.87
C VAL A 179 -23.70 -32.98 -24.34
N GLN A 180 -24.57 -32.58 -23.43
CA GLN A 180 -25.81 -31.88 -23.77
C GLN A 180 -25.56 -30.56 -24.50
N TYR A 181 -24.61 -29.77 -24.02
CA TYR A 181 -24.20 -28.52 -24.68
C TYR A 181 -23.62 -28.75 -26.08
N ALA A 182 -22.78 -29.78 -26.26
CA ALA A 182 -22.23 -30.14 -27.56
C ALA A 182 -23.33 -30.54 -28.56
N GLU A 183 -24.36 -31.27 -28.10
CA GLU A 183 -25.52 -31.61 -28.92
C GLU A 183 -26.36 -30.40 -29.31
N GLU A 184 -26.53 -29.44 -28.37
CA GLU A 184 -27.23 -28.17 -28.65
C GLU A 184 -26.47 -27.34 -29.69
N LEU A 185 -25.15 -27.23 -29.55
CA LEU A 185 -24.29 -26.52 -30.48
C LEU A 185 -24.27 -27.20 -31.87
N ALA A 186 -24.29 -28.53 -31.92
CA ALA A 186 -24.35 -29.29 -33.18
C ALA A 186 -25.64 -29.05 -33.96
N ARG A 187 -26.78 -28.76 -33.28
CA ARG A 187 -28.08 -28.44 -33.88
C ARG A 187 -28.14 -27.03 -34.47
N LYS A 188 -27.18 -26.13 -34.10
CA LYS A 188 -27.08 -24.79 -34.70
C LYS A 188 -26.67 -24.90 -36.16
N VAL A 189 -27.48 -24.32 -37.04
CA VAL A 189 -27.18 -24.28 -38.48
C VAL A 189 -26.09 -23.23 -38.72
N PRO A 190 -24.95 -23.60 -39.32
CA PRO A 190 -23.92 -22.61 -39.64
C PRO A 190 -24.37 -21.74 -40.83
N GLU A 191 -24.10 -20.45 -40.71
CA GLU A 191 -24.31 -19.44 -41.75
C GLU A 191 -22.96 -18.85 -42.13
N ASP A 192 -22.82 -18.44 -43.39
CA ASP A 192 -21.63 -17.71 -43.82
C ASP A 192 -21.61 -16.30 -43.20
N ILE A 193 -20.53 -15.99 -42.51
CA ILE A 193 -20.33 -14.71 -41.84
C ILE A 193 -19.04 -14.05 -42.27
N THR A 194 -18.93 -12.75 -42.07
CA THR A 194 -17.73 -11.96 -42.36
C THR A 194 -17.08 -11.47 -41.08
N VAL A 195 -15.78 -11.72 -40.95
CA VAL A 195 -14.96 -11.23 -39.84
C VAL A 195 -14.11 -10.09 -40.34
N THR A 196 -14.31 -8.88 -39.81
CA THR A 196 -13.54 -7.69 -40.12
C THR A 196 -12.43 -7.47 -39.11
N LEU A 197 -11.18 -7.43 -39.54
CA LEU A 197 -10.01 -7.14 -38.70
C LEU A 197 -9.82 -5.62 -38.55
N PRO A 198 -8.99 -5.14 -37.58
CA PRO A 198 -8.74 -3.72 -37.33
C PRO A 198 -8.12 -2.96 -38.52
N ASP A 199 -7.43 -3.66 -39.43
CA ASP A 199 -6.85 -3.11 -40.66
C ASP A 199 -7.88 -3.00 -41.79
N GLY A 200 -9.15 -3.36 -41.53
CA GLY A 200 -10.22 -3.35 -42.52
C GLY A 200 -10.28 -4.60 -43.41
N LYS A 201 -9.41 -5.58 -43.23
CA LYS A 201 -9.43 -6.83 -43.98
C LYS A 201 -10.61 -7.69 -43.55
N GLU A 202 -11.37 -8.18 -44.54
CA GLU A 202 -12.49 -9.09 -44.35
C GLU A 202 -12.08 -10.54 -44.60
N LEU A 203 -12.47 -11.41 -43.72
CA LEU A 203 -12.19 -12.86 -43.78
C LEU A 203 -13.51 -13.62 -43.73
N PRO A 204 -13.72 -14.63 -44.63
CA PRO A 204 -14.89 -15.50 -44.54
C PRO A 204 -14.79 -16.44 -43.35
N ALA A 205 -15.93 -16.66 -42.71
CA ALA A 205 -16.08 -17.59 -41.57
C ALA A 205 -17.48 -18.21 -41.57
N GLN A 206 -17.71 -19.16 -40.67
CA GLN A 206 -19.02 -19.78 -40.46
C GLN A 206 -19.46 -19.59 -39.01
N SER A 207 -20.70 -19.12 -38.80
CA SER A 207 -21.28 -18.99 -37.48
C SER A 207 -21.37 -20.35 -36.77
N TRP A 208 -21.15 -20.33 -35.43
CA TRP A 208 -21.18 -21.53 -34.57
C TRP A 208 -20.13 -22.62 -34.90
N ARG A 209 -19.20 -22.31 -35.82
CA ARG A 209 -18.08 -23.23 -36.20
C ARG A 209 -16.72 -22.56 -36.07
N THR A 210 -16.54 -21.45 -36.79
CA THR A 210 -15.22 -20.79 -36.84
C THR A 210 -14.93 -20.08 -35.54
N THR A 211 -13.73 -20.28 -35.00
CA THR A 211 -13.24 -19.65 -33.74
C THR A 211 -12.26 -18.51 -34.03
N PRO A 212 -12.14 -17.54 -33.16
CA PRO A 212 -11.11 -16.49 -33.23
C PRO A 212 -9.69 -17.06 -33.32
N TYR A 213 -9.44 -18.22 -32.71
CA TYR A 213 -8.14 -18.87 -32.81
C TYR A 213 -7.85 -19.41 -34.21
N GLU A 214 -8.81 -19.99 -34.88
CA GLU A 214 -8.70 -20.44 -36.26
C GLU A 214 -8.44 -19.27 -37.21
N ILE A 215 -9.09 -18.14 -37.03
CA ILE A 215 -8.81 -16.90 -37.75
C ILE A 215 -7.34 -16.47 -37.51
N ALA A 216 -6.87 -16.47 -36.27
CA ALA A 216 -5.49 -16.13 -35.93
C ALA A 216 -4.48 -17.08 -36.56
N MET A 217 -4.78 -18.40 -36.59
CA MET A 217 -3.97 -19.44 -37.26
C MET A 217 -3.92 -19.22 -38.77
N GLY A 218 -5.05 -18.85 -39.39
CA GLY A 218 -5.11 -18.52 -40.83
C GLY A 218 -4.26 -17.30 -41.20
N ILE A 219 -4.04 -16.37 -40.27
CA ILE A 219 -3.16 -15.23 -40.48
C ILE A 219 -1.70 -15.65 -40.32
N SER A 220 -1.32 -16.20 -39.18
CA SER A 220 0.01 -16.82 -38.94
C SER A 220 0.05 -17.63 -37.67
N PHE A 221 0.82 -18.71 -37.66
CA PHE A 221 1.08 -19.53 -36.47
C PHE A 221 1.69 -18.70 -35.32
N GLY A 222 2.64 -17.81 -35.66
CA GLY A 222 3.29 -16.96 -34.62
C GLY A 222 2.33 -15.98 -33.94
N LEU A 223 1.34 -15.46 -34.69
CA LEU A 223 0.28 -14.62 -34.11
C LEU A 223 -0.61 -15.46 -33.18
N ALA A 224 -1.13 -16.58 -33.66
CA ALA A 224 -2.01 -17.47 -32.90
C ALA A 224 -1.36 -18.00 -31.60
N ASP A 225 -0.03 -18.23 -31.63
CA ASP A 225 0.69 -18.65 -30.42
C ASP A 225 0.88 -17.52 -29.41
N ASN A 226 0.95 -16.27 -29.84
CA ASN A 226 1.17 -15.10 -28.96
C ASN A 226 -0.12 -14.38 -28.52
N VAL A 227 -1.25 -14.67 -29.13
CA VAL A 227 -2.55 -14.10 -28.73
C VAL A 227 -2.99 -14.71 -27.39
N VAL A 228 -3.43 -13.84 -26.48
CA VAL A 228 -3.90 -14.19 -25.14
C VAL A 228 -5.43 -14.25 -25.10
N SER A 229 -6.10 -13.29 -25.73
CA SER A 229 -7.56 -13.14 -25.76
C SER A 229 -7.96 -12.38 -27.02
N CYS A 230 -9.24 -12.14 -27.24
CA CYS A 230 -9.72 -11.29 -28.33
C CYS A 230 -10.94 -10.48 -27.92
N LYS A 231 -11.31 -9.51 -28.75
CA LYS A 231 -12.59 -8.79 -28.71
C LYS A 231 -13.41 -9.11 -29.95
N VAL A 232 -14.68 -9.41 -29.71
CA VAL A 232 -15.71 -9.55 -30.72
C VAL A 232 -16.71 -8.41 -30.52
N ASN A 233 -16.84 -7.52 -31.49
CA ASN A 233 -17.67 -6.31 -31.39
C ASN A 233 -17.39 -5.51 -30.09
N ASN A 234 -16.11 -5.28 -29.75
CA ASN A 234 -15.60 -4.62 -28.55
C ASN A 234 -15.86 -5.35 -27.21
N VAL A 235 -16.36 -6.57 -27.23
CA VAL A 235 -16.56 -7.40 -26.02
C VAL A 235 -15.47 -8.46 -25.94
N LEU A 236 -14.84 -8.62 -24.77
CA LEU A 236 -13.84 -9.66 -24.53
C LEU A 236 -14.45 -11.07 -24.78
N TRP A 237 -13.70 -11.92 -25.49
CA TRP A 237 -14.18 -13.21 -25.98
C TRP A 237 -13.11 -14.29 -25.85
N ASP A 238 -13.56 -15.55 -25.62
CA ASP A 238 -12.63 -16.68 -25.60
C ASP A 238 -12.15 -17.03 -27.00
N LEU A 239 -10.86 -17.31 -27.13
CA LEU A 239 -10.28 -17.67 -28.43
C LEU A 239 -10.84 -18.96 -29.02
N GLU A 240 -11.33 -19.90 -28.20
CA GLU A 240 -11.94 -21.17 -28.59
C GLU A 240 -13.49 -21.12 -28.66
N ARG A 241 -14.13 -19.99 -28.32
CA ARG A 241 -15.57 -19.83 -28.44
C ARG A 241 -15.92 -19.48 -29.89
N PRO A 242 -16.77 -20.30 -30.60
CA PRO A 242 -17.18 -20.02 -31.95
C PRO A 242 -17.81 -18.63 -32.09
N LEU A 243 -17.59 -17.99 -33.23
CA LEU A 243 -18.25 -16.76 -33.62
C LEU A 243 -19.73 -17.04 -33.95
N GLU A 244 -20.62 -16.11 -33.58
CA GLU A 244 -22.05 -16.32 -33.68
C GLU A 244 -22.68 -15.56 -34.86
N GLU A 245 -22.06 -14.46 -35.28
CA GLU A 245 -22.52 -13.56 -36.34
C GLU A 245 -21.34 -12.83 -37.00
N SER A 246 -21.60 -12.09 -38.06
CA SER A 246 -20.63 -11.20 -38.68
C SER A 246 -20.14 -10.16 -37.67
N CYS A 247 -18.82 -9.99 -37.52
CA CYS A 247 -18.28 -9.23 -36.42
C CYS A 247 -16.95 -8.55 -36.73
N LYS A 248 -16.60 -7.57 -35.89
CA LYS A 248 -15.26 -7.00 -35.81
C LYS A 248 -14.44 -7.80 -34.79
N LEU A 249 -13.30 -8.33 -35.22
CA LEU A 249 -12.41 -9.13 -34.39
C LEU A 249 -11.09 -8.43 -34.15
N GLU A 250 -10.75 -8.17 -32.86
CA GLU A 250 -9.46 -7.66 -32.42
C GLU A 250 -8.72 -8.74 -31.64
N LEU A 251 -7.49 -9.10 -32.07
CA LEU A 251 -6.66 -10.13 -31.42
C LEU A 251 -5.69 -9.45 -30.46
N LEU A 252 -5.79 -9.80 -29.15
CA LEU A 252 -5.08 -9.13 -28.08
C LEU A 252 -3.88 -9.96 -27.59
N LYS A 253 -2.69 -9.32 -27.52
CA LYS A 253 -1.47 -9.91 -26.94
C LYS A 253 -1.32 -9.45 -25.49
N PHE A 254 -0.39 -10.09 -24.76
CA PHE A 254 -0.15 -9.82 -23.33
C PHE A 254 0.17 -8.35 -22.99
N ASP A 255 0.74 -7.60 -23.92
CA ASP A 255 1.05 -6.17 -23.70
C ASP A 255 -0.19 -5.26 -23.74
N ASN A 256 -1.35 -5.78 -24.11
CA ASN A 256 -2.63 -5.08 -23.96
C ASN A 256 -3.16 -5.26 -22.53
N PRO A 257 -3.56 -4.17 -21.84
CA PRO A 257 -4.01 -4.25 -20.44
C PRO A 257 -5.18 -5.19 -20.18
N GLU A 258 -6.14 -5.28 -21.12
CA GLU A 258 -7.29 -6.19 -20.97
C GLU A 258 -6.88 -7.66 -21.13
N ALA A 259 -5.96 -7.95 -22.07
CA ALA A 259 -5.41 -9.29 -22.24
C ALA A 259 -4.53 -9.70 -21.05
N GLU A 260 -3.79 -8.78 -20.45
CA GLU A 260 -3.03 -9.01 -19.23
C GLU A 260 -3.96 -9.40 -18.07
N GLN A 261 -5.10 -8.72 -17.91
CA GLN A 261 -6.11 -9.07 -16.91
C GLN A 261 -6.70 -10.47 -17.17
N VAL A 262 -7.01 -10.83 -18.42
CA VAL A 262 -7.47 -12.18 -18.78
C VAL A 262 -6.41 -13.24 -18.45
N PHE A 263 -5.14 -12.94 -18.71
CA PHE A 263 -4.03 -13.84 -18.39
C PHE A 263 -3.88 -14.07 -16.89
N TRP A 264 -3.94 -13.01 -16.08
CA TRP A 264 -3.88 -13.12 -14.63
C TRP A 264 -5.12 -13.76 -14.03
N HIS A 265 -6.31 -13.49 -14.58
CA HIS A 265 -7.53 -14.18 -14.19
C HIS A 265 -7.42 -15.70 -14.40
N SER A 266 -6.89 -16.11 -15.55
CA SER A 266 -6.64 -17.53 -15.83
C SER A 266 -5.57 -18.13 -14.92
N SER A 267 -4.55 -17.35 -14.57
CA SER A 267 -3.51 -17.74 -13.60
C SER A 267 -4.06 -17.89 -12.18
N ALA A 268 -5.10 -17.09 -11.81
CA ALA A 268 -5.81 -17.26 -10.56
C ALA A 268 -6.51 -18.63 -10.49
N HIS A 269 -7.11 -19.09 -11.59
CA HIS A 269 -7.71 -20.43 -11.64
C HIS A 269 -6.66 -21.55 -11.48
N ILE A 270 -5.46 -21.40 -12.06
CA ILE A 270 -4.34 -22.34 -11.83
C ILE A 270 -3.94 -22.37 -10.34
N LEU A 271 -3.91 -21.22 -9.69
CA LEU A 271 -3.68 -21.15 -8.25
C LEU A 271 -4.83 -21.78 -7.47
N GLY A 272 -6.08 -21.50 -7.84
CA GLY A 272 -7.27 -22.09 -7.22
C GLY A 272 -7.27 -23.61 -7.27
N GLU A 273 -6.93 -24.21 -8.44
CA GLU A 273 -6.78 -25.64 -8.59
C GLU A 273 -5.69 -26.18 -7.66
N ALA A 274 -4.54 -25.52 -7.61
CA ALA A 274 -3.44 -25.95 -6.74
C ALA A 274 -3.82 -25.85 -5.25
N MET A 275 -4.56 -24.80 -4.84
CA MET A 275 -5.04 -24.64 -3.47
C MET A 275 -6.08 -25.71 -3.12
N GLU A 276 -6.99 -26.03 -4.03
CA GLU A 276 -8.01 -27.07 -3.82
C GLU A 276 -7.37 -28.46 -3.68
N ARG A 277 -6.37 -28.77 -4.52
CA ARG A 277 -5.62 -30.05 -4.49
C ARG A 277 -4.73 -30.18 -3.26
N MET A 278 -4.29 -29.06 -2.68
CA MET A 278 -3.39 -29.09 -1.51
C MET A 278 -4.17 -29.03 -0.20
N TYR A 279 -5.18 -28.16 -0.09
CA TYR A 279 -5.83 -27.86 1.18
C TYR A 279 -7.24 -28.46 1.31
N GLY A 280 -7.92 -28.73 0.20
CA GLY A 280 -9.29 -29.27 0.19
C GLY A 280 -10.34 -28.34 0.80
N GLY A 281 -10.06 -27.01 0.84
CA GLY A 281 -10.98 -26.01 1.36
C GLY A 281 -12.02 -25.57 0.32
N TYR A 282 -12.80 -24.54 0.67
CA TYR A 282 -13.85 -24.00 -0.19
C TYR A 282 -13.38 -22.76 -0.92
N LEU A 283 -13.23 -22.85 -2.25
CA LEU A 283 -12.86 -21.73 -3.09
C LEU A 283 -13.94 -20.64 -3.13
N CYS A 284 -13.55 -19.39 -2.98
CA CYS A 284 -14.43 -18.24 -2.96
C CYS A 284 -14.29 -17.37 -4.22
N TYR A 285 -13.24 -16.53 -4.29
CA TYR A 285 -12.99 -15.61 -5.41
C TYR A 285 -11.55 -15.66 -5.87
N GLY A 286 -11.34 -15.57 -7.19
CA GLY A 286 -10.03 -15.54 -7.81
C GLY A 286 -9.90 -14.45 -8.89
N PRO A 287 -9.99 -13.14 -8.56
CA PRO A 287 -9.90 -12.08 -9.54
C PRO A 287 -8.45 -11.71 -9.88
N PRO A 288 -8.21 -11.14 -11.06
CA PRO A 288 -7.02 -10.36 -11.31
C PRO A 288 -7.06 -9.06 -10.50
N ILE A 289 -5.88 -8.48 -10.27
CA ILE A 289 -5.68 -7.18 -9.63
C ILE A 289 -4.76 -6.32 -10.49
N GLU A 290 -4.52 -5.06 -10.11
CA GLU A 290 -3.69 -4.11 -10.86
C GLU A 290 -2.29 -4.68 -11.21
N SER A 291 -1.72 -5.53 -10.36
CA SER A 291 -0.44 -6.21 -10.61
C SER A 291 -0.48 -7.65 -10.09
N GLY A 292 -0.96 -8.56 -10.92
CA GLY A 292 -1.08 -9.98 -10.61
C GLY A 292 -2.50 -10.44 -10.29
N PHE A 293 -2.63 -11.39 -9.41
CA PHE A 293 -3.91 -12.03 -9.05
C PHE A 293 -3.88 -12.55 -7.63
N TYR A 294 -5.04 -12.91 -7.10
CA TYR A 294 -5.15 -13.71 -5.87
C TYR A 294 -6.25 -14.76 -5.99
N TYR A 295 -6.27 -15.66 -5.04
CA TYR A 295 -7.40 -16.56 -4.80
C TYR A 295 -7.71 -16.62 -3.31
N ASP A 296 -9.02 -16.56 -2.98
CA ASP A 296 -9.55 -16.69 -1.63
C ASP A 296 -10.12 -18.08 -1.40
N MET A 297 -9.78 -18.69 -0.29
CA MET A 297 -10.28 -19.99 0.12
C MET A 297 -10.71 -19.95 1.60
N HIS A 298 -11.88 -20.49 1.90
CA HIS A 298 -12.30 -20.74 3.27
C HIS A 298 -11.70 -22.05 3.79
N MET A 299 -10.95 -21.96 4.88
CA MET A 299 -10.33 -23.09 5.57
C MET A 299 -10.52 -22.94 7.08
N PRO A 300 -11.52 -23.60 7.68
CA PRO A 300 -11.87 -23.35 9.08
C PRO A 300 -10.79 -23.73 10.09
N ASN A 301 -9.90 -24.66 9.75
CA ASN A 301 -8.93 -25.24 10.68
C ASN A 301 -7.48 -25.15 10.23
N THR A 302 -7.19 -24.47 9.11
CA THR A 302 -5.87 -24.43 8.50
C THR A 302 -5.53 -23.00 8.13
N GLN A 303 -4.27 -22.60 8.32
CA GLN A 303 -3.75 -21.30 7.88
C GLN A 303 -2.63 -21.52 6.87
N VAL A 304 -2.61 -20.70 5.83
CA VAL A 304 -1.53 -20.69 4.84
C VAL A 304 -0.28 -20.04 5.43
N SER A 305 0.85 -20.69 5.23
CA SER A 305 2.17 -20.20 5.63
C SER A 305 3.08 -20.01 4.41
N ASN A 306 4.06 -19.12 4.51
CA ASN A 306 5.08 -18.94 3.47
C ASN A 306 5.87 -20.23 3.18
N ILE A 307 5.91 -21.17 4.14
CA ILE A 307 6.55 -22.49 3.97
C ILE A 307 5.80 -23.34 2.92
N ASP A 308 4.51 -23.08 2.72
CA ASP A 308 3.66 -23.84 1.79
C ASP A 308 3.87 -23.39 0.33
N PHE A 309 4.36 -22.17 0.09
CA PHE A 309 4.48 -21.60 -1.25
C PHE A 309 5.21 -22.48 -2.26
N PRO A 310 6.40 -23.07 -1.93
CA PRO A 310 7.09 -23.94 -2.86
C PRO A 310 6.27 -25.19 -3.27
N VAL A 311 5.41 -25.69 -2.37
CA VAL A 311 4.57 -26.87 -2.64
C VAL A 311 3.43 -26.48 -3.59
N VAL A 312 2.71 -25.38 -3.28
CA VAL A 312 1.66 -24.84 -4.18
C VAL A 312 2.25 -24.53 -5.55
N GLU A 313 3.41 -23.88 -5.63
CA GLU A 313 4.10 -23.60 -6.90
C GLU A 313 4.47 -24.88 -7.68
N ASN A 314 4.83 -25.95 -6.99
CA ASN A 314 5.14 -27.22 -7.66
C ASN A 314 3.87 -27.87 -8.24
N ILE A 315 2.74 -27.80 -7.53
CA ILE A 315 1.44 -28.25 -8.07
C ILE A 315 1.07 -27.39 -9.29
N MET A 316 1.18 -26.07 -9.20
CA MET A 316 0.95 -25.16 -10.34
C MET A 316 1.85 -25.49 -11.53
N LYS A 317 3.13 -25.83 -11.32
CA LYS A 317 4.04 -26.26 -12.40
C LYS A 317 3.55 -27.54 -13.09
N THR A 318 2.98 -28.47 -12.34
CA THR A 318 2.38 -29.69 -12.89
C THR A 318 1.19 -29.35 -13.77
N ILE A 319 0.25 -28.53 -13.25
CA ILE A 319 -0.93 -28.06 -13.98
C ILE A 319 -0.55 -27.35 -15.30
N VAL A 320 0.46 -26.47 -15.24
CA VAL A 320 0.97 -25.76 -16.44
C VAL A 320 1.56 -26.73 -17.45
N LYS A 321 2.32 -27.74 -17.00
CA LYS A 321 2.93 -28.77 -17.85
C LYS A 321 1.90 -29.66 -18.53
N GLU A 322 0.80 -29.96 -17.88
CA GLU A 322 -0.32 -30.72 -18.40
C GLU A 322 -1.06 -30.00 -19.54
N ARG A 323 -0.88 -28.69 -19.69
CA ARG A 323 -1.51 -27.85 -20.72
C ARG A 323 -3.03 -28.00 -20.74
N GLN A 324 -3.65 -28.02 -19.57
CA GLN A 324 -5.09 -28.16 -19.38
C GLN A 324 -5.85 -27.04 -20.12
N PRO A 325 -6.85 -27.36 -20.95
CA PRO A 325 -7.67 -26.36 -21.64
C PRO A 325 -8.58 -25.63 -20.64
N PHE A 326 -8.91 -24.37 -20.94
CA PHE A 326 -10.01 -23.66 -20.30
C PHE A 326 -11.27 -23.88 -21.12
N GLU A 327 -12.20 -24.67 -20.59
CA GLU A 327 -13.43 -25.04 -21.25
C GLU A 327 -14.59 -24.26 -20.66
N ARG A 328 -15.39 -23.58 -21.51
CA ARG A 328 -16.56 -22.79 -21.14
C ARG A 328 -17.85 -23.58 -21.34
N LEU A 329 -18.73 -23.55 -20.33
CA LEU A 329 -20.13 -23.94 -20.48
C LEU A 329 -21.05 -22.86 -19.95
N GLU A 330 -22.20 -22.71 -20.60
CA GLU A 330 -23.30 -21.95 -20.06
C GLU A 330 -24.32 -22.91 -19.44
N MET A 331 -24.65 -22.73 -18.16
CA MET A 331 -25.45 -23.65 -17.40
C MET A 331 -26.63 -22.96 -16.75
N LYS A 332 -27.72 -23.73 -16.52
CA LYS A 332 -28.85 -23.26 -15.73
C LYS A 332 -28.43 -23.06 -14.27
N LYS A 333 -29.05 -22.07 -13.63
CA LYS A 333 -28.80 -21.75 -12.22
C LYS A 333 -29.09 -22.94 -11.30
N GLU A 334 -30.11 -23.73 -11.59
CA GLU A 334 -30.48 -24.94 -10.84
C GLU A 334 -29.37 -26.00 -10.87
N ASP A 335 -28.81 -26.26 -12.06
CA ASP A 335 -27.70 -27.22 -12.22
C ASP A 335 -26.46 -26.76 -11.47
N LEU A 336 -26.20 -25.44 -11.44
CA LEU A 336 -25.09 -24.87 -10.69
C LEU A 336 -25.28 -24.92 -9.18
N LEU A 337 -26.49 -24.73 -8.71
CA LEU A 337 -26.81 -24.89 -7.29
C LEU A 337 -26.58 -26.35 -6.83
N GLU A 338 -26.86 -27.32 -7.68
CA GLU A 338 -26.55 -28.73 -7.40
C GLU A 338 -25.01 -28.98 -7.49
N MET A 339 -24.34 -28.49 -8.55
CA MET A 339 -22.90 -28.67 -8.74
C MET A 339 -22.08 -28.13 -7.58
N PHE A 340 -22.45 -26.96 -7.06
CA PHE A 340 -21.75 -26.29 -5.96
C PHE A 340 -22.43 -26.49 -4.59
N LYS A 341 -23.27 -27.53 -4.39
CA LYS A 341 -23.96 -27.77 -3.12
C LYS A 341 -23.00 -27.92 -1.93
N TYR A 342 -21.76 -28.36 -2.17
CA TYR A 342 -20.74 -28.53 -1.15
C TYR A 342 -20.12 -27.20 -0.69
N ASN A 343 -20.25 -26.12 -1.48
CA ASN A 343 -19.59 -24.83 -1.24
C ASN A 343 -20.62 -23.74 -0.96
N GLU A 344 -20.79 -23.38 0.31
CA GLU A 344 -21.76 -22.37 0.74
C GLU A 344 -21.50 -20.98 0.14
N PHE A 345 -20.25 -20.61 -0.13
CA PHE A 345 -19.88 -19.32 -0.71
C PHE A 345 -20.35 -19.22 -2.17
N LYS A 346 -20.15 -20.26 -2.97
CA LYS A 346 -20.68 -20.32 -4.34
C LYS A 346 -22.22 -20.36 -4.34
N GLN A 347 -22.82 -21.01 -3.36
CA GLN A 347 -24.27 -20.99 -3.17
C GLN A 347 -24.81 -19.57 -2.91
N ARG A 348 -24.13 -18.80 -2.05
CA ARG A 348 -24.49 -17.39 -1.76
C ARG A 348 -24.36 -16.54 -3.02
N ILE A 349 -23.25 -16.65 -3.76
CA ILE A 349 -23.05 -15.93 -5.04
C ILE A 349 -24.16 -16.24 -6.03
N LEU A 350 -24.50 -17.51 -6.23
CA LEU A 350 -25.56 -17.94 -7.13
C LEU A 350 -26.94 -17.39 -6.74
N LYS A 351 -27.26 -17.37 -5.45
CA LYS A 351 -28.55 -16.91 -4.94
C LYS A 351 -28.67 -15.38 -4.98
N GLU A 352 -27.62 -14.66 -4.59
CA GLU A 352 -27.67 -13.22 -4.32
C GLU A 352 -27.22 -12.36 -5.51
N LYS A 353 -26.22 -12.83 -6.29
CA LYS A 353 -25.59 -12.03 -7.35
C LYS A 353 -25.93 -12.47 -8.77
N VAL A 354 -26.37 -13.71 -8.97
CA VAL A 354 -26.78 -14.21 -10.28
C VAL A 354 -28.26 -14.01 -10.44
N THR A 355 -28.66 -12.98 -11.18
CA THR A 355 -30.06 -12.63 -11.47
C THR A 355 -30.60 -13.27 -12.74
N THR A 356 -29.73 -13.82 -13.60
CA THR A 356 -30.06 -14.48 -14.87
C THR A 356 -30.42 -15.97 -14.66
N PRO A 357 -31.26 -16.55 -15.51
CA PRO A 357 -31.60 -18.00 -15.43
C PRO A 357 -30.41 -18.90 -15.76
N THR A 358 -29.44 -18.40 -16.54
CA THR A 358 -28.19 -19.10 -16.88
C THR A 358 -26.98 -18.25 -16.52
N THR A 359 -25.87 -18.90 -16.28
CA THR A 359 -24.57 -18.22 -16.15
C THR A 359 -23.44 -19.15 -16.59
N THR A 360 -22.23 -18.61 -16.72
CA THR A 360 -21.08 -19.33 -17.23
C THR A 360 -20.24 -19.96 -16.12
N VAL A 361 -19.66 -21.10 -16.46
CA VAL A 361 -18.74 -21.88 -15.64
C VAL A 361 -17.59 -22.29 -16.51
N TYR A 362 -16.38 -22.32 -15.95
CA TYR A 362 -15.18 -22.77 -16.64
C TYR A 362 -14.54 -23.95 -15.93
N ARG A 363 -14.06 -24.90 -16.74
CA ARG A 363 -13.23 -26.02 -16.29
C ARG A 363 -11.79 -25.78 -16.68
N CYS A 364 -10.89 -26.05 -15.75
CA CYS A 364 -9.47 -26.13 -15.95
C CYS A 364 -8.96 -27.36 -15.20
N GLY A 365 -8.74 -28.45 -15.88
CA GLY A 365 -8.36 -29.73 -15.26
C GLY A 365 -9.39 -30.26 -14.27
N SER A 366 -8.99 -30.37 -13.01
CA SER A 366 -9.87 -30.76 -11.90
C SER A 366 -10.72 -29.60 -11.37
N LEU A 367 -10.31 -28.37 -11.58
CA LEU A 367 -11.06 -27.19 -11.17
C LEU A 367 -12.24 -26.94 -12.10
N ILE A 368 -13.43 -26.81 -11.52
CA ILE A 368 -14.61 -26.25 -12.19
C ILE A 368 -15.08 -25.09 -11.33
N ASP A 369 -15.14 -23.89 -11.89
CA ASP A 369 -15.44 -22.68 -11.14
C ASP A 369 -16.48 -21.79 -11.80
N LEU A 370 -17.30 -21.14 -10.96
CA LEU A 370 -18.28 -20.13 -11.37
C LEU A 370 -17.53 -18.88 -11.83
N CYS A 371 -17.54 -18.61 -13.12
CA CYS A 371 -16.73 -17.57 -13.73
C CYS A 371 -17.40 -17.01 -15.00
N ARG A 372 -17.22 -15.71 -15.25
CA ARG A 372 -17.70 -15.06 -16.47
C ARG A 372 -16.74 -15.15 -17.65
N GLY A 373 -15.45 -15.43 -17.35
CA GLY A 373 -14.39 -15.44 -18.36
C GLY A 373 -14.07 -14.04 -18.94
N PRO A 374 -13.46 -13.93 -20.12
CA PRO A 374 -12.83 -15.05 -20.82
C PRO A 374 -11.53 -15.52 -20.19
N HIS A 375 -10.97 -16.62 -20.72
CA HIS A 375 -9.70 -17.20 -20.28
C HIS A 375 -8.73 -17.42 -21.44
N ILE A 376 -7.45 -17.67 -21.09
CA ILE A 376 -6.46 -18.14 -22.04
C ILE A 376 -6.80 -19.56 -22.54
N ARG A 377 -6.30 -19.96 -23.69
CA ARG A 377 -6.62 -21.26 -24.29
C ARG A 377 -6.32 -22.46 -23.40
N HIS A 378 -5.17 -22.48 -22.76
CA HIS A 378 -4.73 -23.56 -21.86
C HIS A 378 -3.65 -23.09 -20.89
N THR A 379 -3.50 -23.77 -19.77
CA THR A 379 -2.53 -23.45 -18.71
C THR A 379 -1.08 -23.36 -19.17
N GLY A 380 -0.71 -24.10 -20.21
CA GLY A 380 0.65 -24.08 -20.77
C GLY A 380 1.09 -22.77 -21.42
N LYS A 381 0.21 -21.75 -21.50
CA LYS A 381 0.56 -20.38 -21.90
C LYS A 381 1.25 -19.62 -20.77
N VAL A 382 1.06 -20.02 -19.51
CA VAL A 382 1.72 -19.44 -18.34
C VAL A 382 3.10 -20.08 -18.20
N LYS A 383 4.17 -19.36 -18.60
CA LYS A 383 5.53 -19.91 -18.58
C LYS A 383 6.29 -19.59 -17.30
N ALA A 384 5.93 -18.50 -16.65
CA ALA A 384 6.56 -18.08 -15.42
C ALA A 384 5.48 -17.59 -14.44
N PHE A 385 5.57 -18.00 -13.18
CA PHE A 385 4.69 -17.55 -12.12
C PHE A 385 5.42 -17.63 -10.78
N LYS A 386 4.92 -16.85 -9.80
CA LYS A 386 5.46 -16.80 -8.44
C LYS A 386 4.35 -16.46 -7.47
N ILE A 387 4.31 -17.14 -6.33
CA ILE A 387 3.50 -16.74 -5.19
C ILE A 387 4.23 -15.62 -4.46
N THR A 388 3.56 -14.49 -4.21
CA THR A 388 4.20 -13.29 -3.67
C THR A 388 3.98 -13.12 -2.19
N LYS A 389 2.78 -13.38 -1.70
CA LYS A 389 2.39 -13.24 -0.29
C LYS A 389 1.09 -13.97 0.00
N ASN A 390 0.77 -14.11 1.29
CA ASN A 390 -0.56 -14.49 1.77
C ASN A 390 -1.09 -13.47 2.78
N SER A 391 -2.39 -13.47 2.99
CA SER A 391 -3.06 -12.70 4.04
C SER A 391 -4.38 -13.38 4.44
N ALA A 392 -4.88 -13.03 5.62
CA ALA A 392 -6.26 -13.28 5.97
C ALA A 392 -7.15 -12.14 5.45
N THR A 393 -8.38 -12.45 5.11
CA THR A 393 -9.43 -11.49 4.77
C THR A 393 -10.76 -12.00 5.30
N TYR A 394 -11.83 -11.21 5.17
CA TYR A 394 -13.19 -11.63 5.52
C TYR A 394 -14.06 -11.70 4.27
N TRP A 395 -15.09 -12.56 4.31
CA TRP A 395 -16.06 -12.63 3.23
C TRP A 395 -16.67 -11.25 2.94
N GLU A 396 -16.58 -10.82 1.68
CA GLU A 396 -17.03 -9.50 1.21
C GLU A 396 -16.43 -8.29 1.99
N GLY A 397 -15.32 -8.49 2.68
CA GLY A 397 -14.69 -7.44 3.47
C GLY A 397 -15.41 -7.09 4.78
N LYS A 398 -16.44 -7.85 5.17
CA LYS A 398 -17.19 -7.64 6.40
C LYS A 398 -16.49 -8.32 7.57
N SER A 399 -16.12 -7.56 8.60
CA SER A 399 -15.33 -8.05 9.74
C SER A 399 -16.05 -9.06 10.64
N ASP A 400 -17.37 -9.14 10.53
CA ASP A 400 -18.26 -10.08 11.22
C ASP A 400 -18.55 -11.36 10.41
N ALA A 401 -18.06 -11.43 9.16
CA ALA A 401 -18.19 -12.58 8.30
C ALA A 401 -17.03 -13.58 8.45
N GLU A 402 -17.13 -14.71 7.72
CA GLU A 402 -16.16 -15.79 7.76
C GLU A 402 -14.75 -15.32 7.33
N SER A 403 -13.73 -15.78 8.06
CA SER A 403 -12.32 -15.53 7.70
C SER A 403 -11.90 -16.42 6.54
N LEU A 404 -11.22 -15.81 5.56
CA LEU A 404 -10.72 -16.47 4.36
C LEU A 404 -9.19 -16.37 4.33
N GLN A 405 -8.54 -17.38 3.75
CA GLN A 405 -7.12 -17.36 3.41
C GLN A 405 -6.95 -16.88 1.98
N ARG A 406 -6.14 -15.86 1.78
CA ARG A 406 -5.85 -15.26 0.47
C ARG A 406 -4.40 -15.49 0.10
N ILE A 407 -4.16 -16.07 -1.08
CA ILE A 407 -2.82 -16.22 -1.65
C ILE A 407 -2.72 -15.33 -2.88
N TYR A 408 -1.63 -14.54 -2.96
CA TYR A 408 -1.36 -13.66 -4.09
C TYR A 408 -0.28 -14.27 -4.99
N GLY A 409 -0.45 -14.07 -6.28
CA GLY A 409 0.52 -14.50 -7.28
C GLY A 409 0.72 -13.48 -8.39
N ILE A 410 1.78 -13.69 -9.15
CA ILE A 410 2.09 -13.00 -10.40
C ILE A 410 2.46 -14.03 -11.46
N ALA A 411 2.10 -13.79 -12.70
CA ALA A 411 2.42 -14.71 -13.80
C ALA A 411 2.70 -13.96 -15.11
N PHE A 412 3.54 -14.58 -15.96
CA PHE A 412 3.95 -14.02 -17.24
C PHE A 412 4.01 -15.10 -18.33
N PRO A 413 3.83 -14.72 -19.63
CA PRO A 413 3.92 -15.62 -20.76
C PRO A 413 5.36 -16.09 -21.05
N ASP A 414 6.37 -15.48 -20.44
CA ASP A 414 7.78 -15.82 -20.58
C ASP A 414 8.63 -15.49 -19.35
N ASN A 415 9.79 -16.14 -19.24
CA ASN A 415 10.71 -15.96 -18.13
C ASN A 415 11.45 -14.58 -18.16
N LYS A 416 11.52 -13.92 -19.32
CA LYS A 416 12.19 -12.63 -19.43
C LYS A 416 11.37 -11.56 -18.70
N LYS A 417 10.05 -11.51 -18.95
CA LYS A 417 9.13 -10.61 -18.25
C LYS A 417 9.12 -10.86 -16.73
N MET A 418 9.21 -12.12 -16.29
CA MET A 418 9.34 -12.44 -14.86
C MET A 418 10.62 -11.85 -14.26
N LYS A 419 11.78 -12.00 -14.92
CA LYS A 419 13.04 -11.43 -14.43
C LYS A 419 13.03 -9.91 -14.43
N GLU A 420 12.41 -9.27 -15.42
CA GLU A 420 12.21 -7.82 -15.47
C GLU A 420 11.37 -7.36 -14.29
N TRP A 421 10.28 -8.07 -13.98
CA TRP A 421 9.44 -7.80 -12.83
C TRP A 421 10.19 -8.03 -11.50
N GLU A 422 10.96 -9.11 -11.35
CA GLU A 422 11.76 -9.36 -10.14
C GLU A 422 12.78 -8.24 -9.90
N LYS A 423 13.51 -7.84 -10.95
CA LYS A 423 14.42 -6.70 -10.87
C LYS A 423 13.71 -5.40 -10.48
N PHE A 424 12.53 -5.17 -11.03
CA PHE A 424 11.70 -4.04 -10.68
C PHE A 424 11.28 -4.07 -9.21
N GLN A 425 10.86 -5.23 -8.68
CA GLN A 425 10.49 -5.39 -7.27
C GLN A 425 11.70 -5.17 -6.33
N GLU A 426 12.88 -5.64 -6.71
CA GLU A 426 14.11 -5.36 -5.95
C GLU A 426 14.42 -3.86 -5.88
N GLU A 427 14.28 -3.16 -7.00
CA GLU A 427 14.46 -1.70 -7.04
C GLU A 427 13.38 -0.98 -6.22
N ALA A 428 12.12 -1.43 -6.31
CA ALA A 428 11.02 -0.90 -5.51
C ALA A 428 11.29 -1.07 -4.00
N ALA A 429 11.76 -2.24 -3.58
CA ALA A 429 12.09 -2.49 -2.17
C ALA A 429 13.26 -1.62 -1.66
N LYS A 430 14.23 -1.29 -2.51
CA LYS A 430 15.32 -0.37 -2.15
C LYS A 430 14.83 1.07 -1.96
N ARG A 431 13.77 1.46 -2.68
CA ARG A 431 13.21 2.82 -2.68
C ARG A 431 12.05 3.01 -1.69
N ASP A 432 11.61 1.95 -0.99
CA ASP A 432 10.50 2.02 -0.03
C ASP A 432 10.70 3.18 0.97
N HIS A 433 9.74 4.12 1.00
CA HIS A 433 9.81 5.32 1.84
C HIS A 433 9.96 4.99 3.33
N ARG A 434 9.39 3.87 3.81
CA ARG A 434 9.50 3.43 5.21
C ARG A 434 10.93 3.01 5.56
N LYS A 435 11.63 2.38 4.60
CA LYS A 435 13.03 1.99 4.72
C LYS A 435 13.93 3.22 4.68
N LEU A 436 13.82 4.01 3.60
CA LEU A 436 14.63 5.21 3.40
C LEU A 436 14.39 6.26 4.52
N GLY A 437 13.13 6.42 4.95
CA GLY A 437 12.77 7.32 6.04
C GLY A 437 13.47 6.97 7.35
N ARG A 438 13.63 5.67 7.65
CA ARG A 438 14.38 5.19 8.81
C ARG A 438 15.89 5.36 8.64
N GLU A 439 16.44 4.94 7.49
CA GLU A 439 17.87 5.01 7.19
C GLU A 439 18.42 6.44 7.16
N GLN A 440 17.59 7.39 6.69
CA GLN A 440 17.92 8.80 6.65
C GLN A 440 17.47 9.59 7.89
N GLU A 441 16.86 8.91 8.87
CA GLU A 441 16.35 9.53 10.12
C GLU A 441 15.35 10.66 9.84
N LEU A 442 14.39 10.40 8.93
CA LEU A 442 13.39 11.38 8.54
C LEU A 442 12.16 11.33 9.46
N TYR A 443 11.68 10.13 9.78
CA TYR A 443 10.47 9.92 10.57
C TYR A 443 10.36 8.50 11.11
N PHE A 444 9.45 8.34 12.08
CA PHE A 444 9.07 7.04 12.62
C PHE A 444 7.57 7.00 12.98
N PHE A 445 7.05 5.79 13.19
CA PHE A 445 5.70 5.52 13.70
C PHE A 445 5.80 4.86 15.07
N HIS A 446 4.83 5.12 15.96
CA HIS A 446 4.81 4.57 17.30
C HIS A 446 3.43 3.99 17.63
N GLU A 447 3.40 2.90 18.40
CA GLU A 447 2.18 2.19 18.78
C GLU A 447 1.18 3.05 19.57
N LEU A 448 1.65 4.03 20.32
CA LEU A 448 0.81 4.96 21.09
C LEU A 448 0.10 5.99 20.21
N SER A 449 0.46 6.12 18.94
CA SER A 449 -0.20 6.99 17.97
C SER A 449 -0.30 6.32 16.61
N PRO A 450 -1.08 5.23 16.48
CA PRO A 450 -1.16 4.44 15.27
C PRO A 450 -1.75 5.25 14.12
N GLY A 451 -1.07 5.26 12.97
CA GLY A 451 -1.47 6.04 11.80
C GLY A 451 -1.08 7.52 11.86
N SER A 452 -0.28 7.95 12.84
CA SER A 452 0.28 9.30 12.92
C SER A 452 1.80 9.23 12.89
N CYS A 453 2.41 10.05 12.03
CA CYS A 453 3.84 10.06 11.83
C CYS A 453 4.54 11.06 12.76
N PHE A 454 5.69 10.68 13.31
CA PHE A 454 6.60 11.55 14.05
C PHE A 454 7.75 11.94 13.12
N PHE A 455 7.80 13.21 12.70
CA PHE A 455 8.90 13.72 11.90
C PHE A 455 10.08 14.11 12.79
N GLN A 456 11.26 13.55 12.51
CA GLN A 456 12.53 13.90 13.13
C GLN A 456 13.08 15.19 12.51
N PRO A 457 14.12 15.83 13.05
CA PRO A 457 14.61 17.13 12.54
C PRO A 457 14.85 17.18 11.03
N ARG A 458 15.42 16.10 10.46
CA ARG A 458 15.68 16.01 9.01
C ARG A 458 14.40 15.88 8.20
N GLY A 459 13.44 15.08 8.68
CA GLY A 459 12.12 14.97 8.05
C GLY A 459 11.30 16.24 8.19
N ALA A 460 11.37 16.91 9.35
CA ALA A 460 10.71 18.20 9.58
C ALA A 460 11.25 19.30 8.64
N HIS A 461 12.55 19.26 8.31
CA HIS A 461 13.13 20.15 7.31
C HIS A 461 12.43 19.99 5.94
N ILE A 462 12.34 18.75 5.43
CA ILE A 462 11.66 18.44 4.16
C ILE A 462 10.20 18.88 4.22
N TYR A 463 9.51 18.54 5.30
CA TYR A 463 8.11 18.88 5.52
C TYR A 463 7.88 20.39 5.45
N ASN A 464 8.68 21.17 6.18
CA ASN A 464 8.56 22.60 6.20
C ASN A 464 8.93 23.25 4.86
N LYS A 465 9.96 22.74 4.18
CA LYS A 465 10.34 23.23 2.84
C LYS A 465 9.25 22.99 1.79
N LEU A 466 8.54 21.85 1.85
CA LEU A 466 7.39 21.60 0.99
C LEU A 466 6.23 22.57 1.28
N ILE A 467 5.92 22.81 2.56
CA ILE A 467 4.89 23.78 2.95
C ILE A 467 5.30 25.21 2.56
N GLU A 468 6.54 25.61 2.76
CA GLU A 468 7.06 26.91 2.33
C GLU A 468 6.95 27.09 0.80
N PHE A 469 7.31 26.06 0.05
CA PHE A 469 7.17 26.05 -1.40
C PHE A 469 5.73 26.24 -1.84
N ILE A 470 4.83 25.39 -1.37
CA ILE A 470 3.44 25.43 -1.83
C ILE A 470 2.73 26.75 -1.37
N ARG A 471 3.00 27.25 -0.17
CA ARG A 471 2.51 28.55 0.30
C ARG A 471 2.96 29.67 -0.61
N SER A 472 4.22 29.68 -1.03
CA SER A 472 4.73 30.70 -1.95
C SER A 472 3.99 30.67 -3.28
N GLU A 473 3.67 29.47 -3.80
CA GLU A 473 2.95 29.30 -5.06
C GLU A 473 1.46 29.69 -4.95
N TYR A 474 0.82 29.41 -3.81
CA TYR A 474 -0.55 29.88 -3.51
C TYR A 474 -0.63 31.41 -3.45
N ARG A 475 0.33 32.03 -2.74
CA ARG A 475 0.40 33.49 -2.60
C ARG A 475 0.56 34.19 -3.96
N LYS A 476 1.42 33.67 -4.85
CA LYS A 476 1.60 34.21 -6.21
C LYS A 476 0.32 34.20 -7.03
N ARG A 477 -0.62 33.29 -6.72
CA ARG A 477 -1.90 33.11 -7.41
C ARG A 477 -3.07 33.78 -6.70
N GLY A 478 -2.78 34.63 -5.71
CA GLY A 478 -3.77 35.46 -5.04
C GLY A 478 -4.61 34.72 -4.01
N PHE A 479 -4.14 33.59 -3.46
CA PHE A 479 -4.80 32.91 -2.35
C PHE A 479 -4.46 33.60 -1.03
N GLN A 480 -5.47 33.70 -0.18
CA GLN A 480 -5.36 34.17 1.20
C GLN A 480 -5.33 32.98 2.14
N GLU A 481 -4.31 32.92 3.00
CA GLU A 481 -4.21 31.86 4.01
C GLU A 481 -5.16 32.15 5.17
N VAL A 482 -5.93 31.12 5.55
CA VAL A 482 -6.80 31.10 6.71
C VAL A 482 -6.41 29.98 7.63
N VAL A 483 -6.75 30.09 8.91
CA VAL A 483 -6.53 29.05 9.92
C VAL A 483 -7.85 28.78 10.61
N THR A 484 -8.35 27.55 10.50
CA THR A 484 -9.60 27.12 11.12
C THR A 484 -9.36 26.20 12.32
N PRO A 485 -10.28 26.17 13.31
CA PRO A 485 -10.18 25.25 14.44
C PRO A 485 -10.08 23.79 14.00
N ASN A 486 -9.42 22.97 14.82
CA ASN A 486 -9.33 21.51 14.58
C ASN A 486 -10.55 20.75 15.12
N ILE A 487 -11.28 21.33 16.07
CA ILE A 487 -12.40 20.71 16.77
C ILE A 487 -13.65 21.55 16.55
N PHE A 488 -14.74 20.89 16.15
CA PHE A 488 -16.04 21.53 15.97
C PHE A 488 -17.15 20.70 16.60
N ASN A 489 -18.22 21.37 17.01
CA ASN A 489 -19.46 20.73 17.42
C ASN A 489 -20.08 19.94 16.24
N ALA A 490 -20.67 18.78 16.50
CA ALA A 490 -21.27 17.92 15.50
C ALA A 490 -22.33 18.60 14.63
N LYS A 491 -22.96 19.69 15.11
CA LYS A 491 -23.93 20.51 14.35
C LYS A 491 -23.34 21.03 13.04
N LEU A 492 -22.02 21.37 13.00
CA LEU A 492 -21.38 21.81 11.78
C LEU A 492 -21.38 20.68 10.71
N TRP A 493 -21.09 19.48 11.15
CA TRP A 493 -21.03 18.29 10.30
C TRP A 493 -22.40 17.81 9.85
N GLN A 494 -23.44 17.98 10.69
CA GLN A 494 -24.84 17.77 10.34
C GLN A 494 -25.31 18.78 9.29
N THR A 495 -24.98 20.07 9.47
CA THR A 495 -25.29 21.11 8.48
C THR A 495 -24.68 20.80 7.13
N SER A 496 -23.41 20.41 7.09
CA SER A 496 -22.67 20.13 5.86
C SER A 496 -23.03 18.77 5.22
N GLY A 497 -23.72 17.85 5.92
CA GLY A 497 -24.01 16.50 5.47
C GLY A 497 -22.91 15.47 5.73
N HIS A 498 -21.77 15.88 6.24
CA HIS A 498 -20.67 14.97 6.54
C HIS A 498 -21.04 13.97 7.64
N TRP A 499 -21.86 14.37 8.61
CA TRP A 499 -22.30 13.46 9.67
C TRP A 499 -23.12 12.29 9.15
N GLU A 500 -23.91 12.50 8.13
CA GLU A 500 -24.77 11.48 7.52
C GLU A 500 -23.97 10.50 6.62
N HIS A 501 -22.95 10.99 5.93
CA HIS A 501 -22.26 10.22 4.91
C HIS A 501 -20.81 9.83 5.29
N TYR A 502 -20.24 10.39 6.38
CA TYR A 502 -18.82 10.27 6.70
C TYR A 502 -18.52 10.07 8.20
N ALA A 503 -19.55 9.90 9.05
CA ALA A 503 -19.36 9.81 10.51
C ALA A 503 -18.40 8.69 10.94
N ASP A 504 -18.45 7.51 10.30
CA ASP A 504 -17.59 6.37 10.61
C ASP A 504 -16.09 6.67 10.41
N ASN A 505 -15.78 7.62 9.56
CA ASN A 505 -14.42 8.09 9.27
C ASN A 505 -14.01 9.31 10.10
N MET A 506 -14.80 9.72 11.10
CA MET A 506 -14.51 10.87 11.96
C MET A 506 -14.13 10.42 13.37
N PHE A 507 -13.17 11.12 13.98
CA PHE A 507 -12.92 11.01 15.42
C PHE A 507 -13.90 11.93 16.15
N SER A 508 -14.87 11.34 16.84
CA SER A 508 -15.90 12.04 17.62
C SER A 508 -15.82 11.71 19.10
N PHE A 509 -16.18 12.66 19.95
CA PHE A 509 -16.14 12.55 21.41
C PHE A 509 -17.07 13.58 22.06
N ASP A 510 -17.53 13.25 23.27
CA ASP A 510 -18.40 14.11 24.06
C ASP A 510 -17.61 15.16 24.84
N VAL A 511 -18.07 16.42 24.79
CA VAL A 511 -17.58 17.52 25.63
C VAL A 511 -18.81 18.21 26.22
N GLU A 512 -18.90 18.28 27.56
CA GLU A 512 -19.98 18.98 28.28
C GLU A 512 -21.40 18.54 27.82
N LYS A 513 -21.57 17.26 27.50
CA LYS A 513 -22.80 16.63 27.00
C LYS A 513 -23.17 17.01 25.55
N GLU A 514 -22.30 17.62 24.83
CA GLU A 514 -22.44 17.88 23.40
C GLU A 514 -21.41 17.06 22.61
N MET A 515 -21.80 16.58 21.43
CA MET A 515 -20.92 15.84 20.54
C MET A 515 -20.01 16.77 19.76
N PHE A 516 -18.71 16.52 19.81
CA PHE A 516 -17.68 17.21 19.03
C PHE A 516 -16.94 16.22 18.15
N ALA A 517 -16.30 16.73 17.10
CA ALA A 517 -15.41 15.91 16.26
C ALA A 517 -14.20 16.70 15.79
N LEU A 518 -13.10 15.97 15.58
CA LEU A 518 -11.93 16.48 14.87
C LEU A 518 -12.26 16.66 13.38
N LYS A 519 -11.81 17.75 12.78
CA LYS A 519 -12.10 18.01 11.36
C LYS A 519 -11.45 16.97 10.43
N PRO A 520 -12.23 16.28 9.59
CA PRO A 520 -11.73 15.41 8.51
C PRO A 520 -11.45 16.20 7.22
N MET A 521 -12.02 17.40 7.10
CA MET A 521 -11.98 18.33 5.95
C MET A 521 -12.10 19.77 6.43
N ASN A 522 -11.61 20.75 5.64
CA ASN A 522 -11.68 22.17 6.00
C ASN A 522 -12.92 22.88 5.42
N CYS A 523 -13.59 22.32 4.41
CA CYS A 523 -14.66 22.97 3.66
C CYS A 523 -15.80 23.57 4.53
N PRO A 524 -16.34 22.90 5.56
CA PRO A 524 -17.37 23.52 6.41
C PRO A 524 -16.85 24.71 7.22
N GLY A 525 -15.59 24.65 7.66
CA GLY A 525 -14.93 25.78 8.33
C GLY A 525 -14.79 26.98 7.41
N HIS A 526 -14.43 26.78 6.16
CA HIS A 526 -14.32 27.85 5.16
C HIS A 526 -15.69 28.46 4.80
N CYS A 527 -16.76 27.66 4.81
CA CYS A 527 -18.14 28.19 4.69
C CYS A 527 -18.46 29.16 5.81
N LEU A 528 -18.10 28.87 7.07
CA LEU A 528 -18.26 29.79 8.18
C LEU A 528 -17.44 31.08 8.02
N VAL A 529 -16.19 30.95 7.51
CA VAL A 529 -15.35 32.13 7.21
C VAL A 529 -15.96 32.99 6.10
N PHE A 530 -16.56 32.37 5.07
CA PHE A 530 -17.25 33.09 4.02
C PHE A 530 -18.48 33.84 4.58
N ASP A 531 -19.30 33.14 5.37
CA ASP A 531 -20.58 33.66 5.90
C ASP A 531 -20.42 34.66 7.05
N HIS A 532 -19.22 34.81 7.61
CA HIS A 532 -18.96 35.67 8.77
C HIS A 532 -19.39 37.12 8.55
N ARG A 533 -19.43 37.62 7.31
CA ARG A 533 -19.91 38.96 6.93
C ARG A 533 -20.51 38.95 5.53
N PRO A 534 -21.36 39.96 5.21
CA PRO A 534 -21.84 40.12 3.84
C PRO A 534 -20.69 40.27 2.84
N ARG A 535 -20.81 39.60 1.70
CA ARG A 535 -19.84 39.59 0.60
C ARG A 535 -20.37 40.34 -0.60
N SER A 536 -19.50 41.04 -1.30
CA SER A 536 -19.79 41.69 -2.59
C SER A 536 -19.24 40.86 -3.76
N TRP A 537 -19.89 40.93 -4.91
CA TRP A 537 -19.39 40.32 -6.15
C TRP A 537 -17.97 40.76 -6.53
N ARG A 538 -17.56 41.98 -6.09
CA ARG A 538 -16.20 42.51 -6.32
C ARG A 538 -15.11 41.74 -5.53
N GLU A 539 -15.52 41.00 -4.52
CA GLU A 539 -14.62 40.16 -3.72
C GLU A 539 -14.42 38.76 -4.34
N LEU A 540 -15.24 38.41 -5.35
CA LEU A 540 -15.18 37.13 -6.01
C LEU A 540 -14.30 37.20 -7.27
N PRO A 541 -13.50 36.18 -7.54
CA PRO A 541 -13.35 34.91 -6.79
C PRO A 541 -12.58 35.12 -5.46
N LEU A 542 -13.15 34.64 -4.35
CA LEU A 542 -12.47 34.61 -3.06
C LEU A 542 -11.73 33.28 -2.89
N ARG A 543 -10.41 33.34 -2.92
CA ARG A 543 -9.53 32.17 -2.84
C ARG A 543 -8.95 32.03 -1.45
N MET A 544 -9.39 31.01 -0.67
CA MET A 544 -8.92 30.72 0.68
C MET A 544 -8.11 29.44 0.67
N ALA A 545 -6.97 29.42 1.37
CA ALA A 545 -6.13 28.25 1.57
C ALA A 545 -5.91 27.99 3.05
N ASP A 546 -6.07 26.73 3.50
CA ASP A 546 -5.82 26.30 4.88
C ASP A 546 -4.83 25.13 4.86
N PHE A 547 -3.63 25.37 5.42
CA PHE A 547 -2.62 24.32 5.61
C PHE A 547 -2.82 23.62 6.96
N GLY A 548 -4.07 23.48 7.36
CA GLY A 548 -4.46 22.89 8.64
C GLY A 548 -4.29 21.37 8.67
N VAL A 549 -4.22 20.85 9.90
CA VAL A 549 -4.15 19.41 10.13
C VAL A 549 -5.54 18.81 10.07
N LEU A 550 -5.68 17.70 9.36
CA LEU A 550 -6.89 16.91 9.23
C LEU A 550 -6.75 15.55 9.91
N HIS A 551 -7.89 15.00 10.35
CA HIS A 551 -7.94 13.75 11.07
C HIS A 551 -9.00 12.82 10.47
N ARG A 552 -8.60 11.61 10.07
CA ARG A 552 -9.52 10.59 9.55
C ARG A 552 -9.37 9.29 10.31
N ASN A 553 -10.47 8.72 10.76
CA ASN A 553 -10.49 7.44 11.47
C ASN A 553 -10.33 6.27 10.49
N GLU A 554 -9.18 6.18 9.85
CA GLU A 554 -8.85 5.09 8.94
C GLU A 554 -8.71 3.76 9.70
N LEU A 555 -9.19 2.67 9.11
CA LEU A 555 -9.03 1.33 9.66
C LEU A 555 -7.54 0.97 9.78
N SER A 556 -7.17 0.28 10.87
CA SER A 556 -5.77 -0.10 11.12
C SER A 556 -5.14 -0.90 9.97
N GLY A 557 -5.90 -1.81 9.34
CA GLY A 557 -5.45 -2.61 8.22
C GLY A 557 -5.26 -1.84 6.91
N ALA A 558 -5.79 -0.61 6.80
CA ALA A 558 -5.64 0.25 5.64
C ALA A 558 -4.42 1.17 5.73
N LEU A 559 -3.77 1.26 6.89
CA LEU A 559 -2.63 2.16 7.10
C LEU A 559 -1.38 1.65 6.34
N THR A 560 -0.73 2.53 5.58
CA THR A 560 0.42 2.18 4.73
C THR A 560 1.50 3.25 4.78
N GLY A 561 2.33 3.22 5.84
CA GLY A 561 3.39 4.22 6.02
C GLY A 561 2.83 5.65 5.96
N LEU A 562 3.47 6.53 5.16
CA LEU A 562 2.99 7.90 4.95
C LEU A 562 1.91 8.03 3.87
N THR A 563 1.66 6.98 3.06
CA THR A 563 0.69 7.06 1.96
C THR A 563 -0.76 7.02 2.44
N ARG A 564 -1.03 6.40 3.60
CA ARG A 564 -2.34 6.41 4.24
C ARG A 564 -2.20 6.48 5.75
N VAL A 565 -2.57 7.62 6.31
CA VAL A 565 -2.40 8.00 7.72
C VAL A 565 -3.71 8.49 8.32
N ARG A 566 -3.78 8.56 9.66
CA ARG A 566 -4.93 9.10 10.40
C ARG A 566 -4.83 10.61 10.66
N ARG A 567 -3.61 11.12 10.78
CA ARG A 567 -3.30 12.53 10.93
C ARG A 567 -2.44 12.98 9.76
N PHE A 568 -2.87 14.00 9.02
CA PHE A 568 -2.13 14.55 7.89
C PHE A 568 -2.40 16.05 7.74
N GLN A 569 -1.51 16.71 7.02
CA GLN A 569 -1.68 18.09 6.59
C GLN A 569 -1.95 18.13 5.10
N GLN A 570 -2.86 18.97 4.67
CA GLN A 570 -3.22 19.13 3.26
C GLN A 570 -3.01 20.58 2.84
N ASP A 571 -2.63 20.79 1.58
CA ASP A 571 -2.65 22.13 0.94
C ASP A 571 -4.06 22.42 0.41
N ASP A 572 -5.01 22.45 1.34
CA ASP A 572 -6.44 22.50 1.03
C ASP A 572 -6.89 23.94 0.76
N ALA A 573 -7.57 24.13 -0.35
CA ALA A 573 -8.05 25.44 -0.72
C ALA A 573 -9.47 25.39 -1.30
N HIS A 574 -10.22 26.46 -1.02
CA HIS A 574 -11.60 26.64 -1.47
C HIS A 574 -11.74 27.99 -2.17
N ILE A 575 -12.21 27.96 -3.41
CA ILE A 575 -12.47 29.14 -4.20
C ILE A 575 -13.98 29.36 -4.22
N PHE A 576 -14.45 30.44 -3.61
CA PHE A 576 -15.84 30.89 -3.70
C PHE A 576 -15.96 31.82 -4.89
N CYS A 577 -16.73 31.43 -5.89
CA CYS A 577 -16.83 32.18 -7.15
C CYS A 577 -18.27 32.26 -7.66
N ALA A 578 -18.50 33.16 -8.60
CA ALA A 578 -19.73 33.20 -9.40
C ALA A 578 -19.66 32.17 -10.52
N VAL A 579 -20.82 31.66 -10.98
CA VAL A 579 -20.91 30.65 -12.05
C VAL A 579 -20.07 31.00 -13.29
N PRO A 580 -20.06 32.25 -13.83
CA PRO A 580 -19.24 32.60 -14.98
C PRO A 580 -17.71 32.53 -14.74
N GLN A 581 -17.27 32.47 -13.48
CA GLN A 581 -15.85 32.42 -13.12
C GLN A 581 -15.31 30.98 -13.03
N ILE A 582 -16.18 29.96 -12.99
CA ILE A 582 -15.81 28.56 -12.78
C ILE A 582 -14.72 28.12 -13.76
N LYS A 583 -14.93 28.30 -15.06
CA LYS A 583 -13.99 27.87 -16.10
C LYS A 583 -12.60 28.47 -15.90
N ALA A 584 -12.52 29.77 -15.64
CA ALA A 584 -11.24 30.47 -15.43
C ALA A 584 -10.50 29.95 -14.18
N GLU A 585 -11.22 29.68 -13.10
CA GLU A 585 -10.63 29.17 -11.86
C GLU A 585 -10.17 27.72 -11.99
N ILE A 586 -10.90 26.87 -12.71
CA ILE A 586 -10.48 25.47 -13.00
C ILE A 586 -9.23 25.47 -13.88
N THR A 587 -9.20 26.28 -14.97
CA THR A 587 -8.02 26.43 -15.81
C THR A 587 -6.80 26.87 -14.99
N GLY A 588 -6.97 27.89 -14.14
CA GLY A 588 -5.93 28.35 -13.22
C GLY A 588 -5.44 27.27 -12.23
N ALA A 589 -6.34 26.38 -11.78
CA ALA A 589 -5.99 25.25 -10.92
C ALA A 589 -5.20 24.17 -11.66
N LEU A 590 -5.55 23.88 -12.92
CA LEU A 590 -4.83 22.92 -13.77
C LEU A 590 -3.44 23.44 -14.17
N ASP A 591 -3.30 24.74 -14.48
CA ASP A 591 -2.00 25.38 -14.72
C ASP A 591 -1.10 25.37 -13.47
N PHE A 592 -1.68 25.59 -12.29
CA PHE A 592 -0.97 25.50 -11.04
C PHE A 592 -0.42 24.10 -10.82
N LEU A 593 -1.24 23.09 -11.06
CA LEU A 593 -0.87 21.69 -10.96
C LEU A 593 0.28 21.34 -11.91
N ARG A 594 0.17 21.73 -13.19
CA ARG A 594 1.23 21.51 -14.19
C ARG A 594 2.56 22.12 -13.75
N HIS A 595 2.53 23.33 -13.18
CA HIS A 595 3.72 24.00 -12.66
C HIS A 595 4.36 23.24 -11.50
N VAL A 596 3.57 22.88 -10.48
CA VAL A 596 4.08 22.19 -9.26
C VAL A 596 4.63 20.82 -9.60
N TYR A 597 3.91 20.04 -10.40
CA TYR A 597 4.36 18.70 -10.78
C TYR A 597 5.58 18.75 -11.71
N GLY A 598 5.69 19.78 -12.55
CA GLY A 598 6.88 20.05 -13.33
C GLY A 598 8.13 20.29 -12.48
N VAL A 599 8.00 20.99 -11.34
CA VAL A 599 9.12 21.19 -10.39
C VAL A 599 9.61 19.87 -9.80
N PHE A 600 8.71 18.91 -9.56
CA PHE A 600 9.07 17.59 -9.04
C PHE A 600 9.47 16.58 -10.13
N GLY A 601 9.27 16.92 -11.41
CA GLY A 601 9.53 16.02 -12.55
C GLY A 601 8.49 14.92 -12.70
N PHE A 602 7.25 15.13 -12.24
CA PHE A 602 6.16 14.16 -12.36
C PHE A 602 5.36 14.34 -13.64
N THR A 603 4.98 13.20 -14.22
CA THR A 603 3.89 13.12 -15.19
C THR A 603 2.59 12.79 -14.48
N PHE A 604 1.45 13.19 -15.04
CA PHE A 604 0.15 12.97 -14.42
C PHE A 604 -0.90 12.55 -15.43
N GLN A 605 -1.96 11.92 -14.95
CA GLN A 605 -3.15 11.54 -15.72
C GLN A 605 -4.37 12.22 -15.09
N LEU A 606 -5.29 12.66 -15.94
CA LEU A 606 -6.52 13.32 -15.54
C LEU A 606 -7.72 12.38 -15.69
N CYS A 607 -8.60 12.40 -14.70
CA CYS A 607 -9.80 11.58 -14.66
C CYS A 607 -10.99 12.41 -14.18
N LEU A 608 -12.08 12.43 -14.95
CA LEU A 608 -13.34 13.05 -14.53
C LEU A 608 -14.18 11.98 -13.81
N SER A 609 -14.33 12.13 -12.50
CA SER A 609 -15.16 11.26 -11.67
C SER A 609 -16.57 11.87 -11.56
N THR A 610 -17.55 11.15 -12.12
CA THR A 610 -18.94 11.62 -12.26
C THR A 610 -19.80 11.16 -11.07
N ARG A 611 -21.07 11.51 -11.11
CA ARG A 611 -22.04 11.32 -10.03
C ARG A 611 -22.08 9.88 -9.48
N PRO A 612 -21.96 9.68 -8.17
CA PRO A 612 -22.12 8.37 -7.52
C PRO A 612 -23.60 7.99 -7.35
N ASP A 613 -23.89 6.73 -6.99
CA ASP A 613 -25.23 6.25 -6.70
C ASP A 613 -25.92 7.02 -5.55
N LYS A 614 -25.14 7.41 -4.53
CA LYS A 614 -25.61 8.22 -3.39
C LYS A 614 -25.05 9.63 -3.47
N PHE A 615 -25.87 10.58 -3.82
CA PHE A 615 -25.49 11.99 -4.02
C PHE A 615 -26.49 12.96 -3.43
N LEU A 616 -26.10 14.21 -3.27
CA LEU A 616 -26.94 15.32 -2.83
C LEU A 616 -27.35 16.21 -4.02
N GLY A 617 -28.59 16.78 -3.92
CA GLY A 617 -29.09 17.79 -4.85
C GLY A 617 -29.73 17.23 -6.13
N ASP A 618 -30.03 18.13 -7.06
CA ASP A 618 -30.75 17.83 -8.28
C ASP A 618 -29.82 17.33 -9.40
N ILE A 619 -30.31 16.40 -10.20
CA ILE A 619 -29.58 15.79 -11.33
C ILE A 619 -29.14 16.85 -12.34
N ALA A 620 -30.00 17.84 -12.66
CA ALA A 620 -29.66 18.88 -13.61
C ALA A 620 -28.43 19.74 -13.16
N VAL A 621 -28.27 19.96 -11.86
CA VAL A 621 -27.09 20.66 -11.30
C VAL A 621 -25.83 19.83 -11.48
N TRP A 622 -25.95 18.49 -11.30
CA TRP A 622 -24.85 17.56 -11.54
C TRP A 622 -24.40 17.52 -12.99
N GLU A 623 -25.36 17.41 -13.93
CA GLU A 623 -25.09 17.38 -15.36
C GLU A 623 -24.39 18.65 -15.85
N GLU A 624 -24.80 19.82 -15.35
CA GLU A 624 -24.15 21.09 -15.66
C GLU A 624 -22.73 21.16 -15.07
N ALA A 625 -22.55 20.69 -13.82
CA ALA A 625 -21.23 20.64 -13.19
C ALA A 625 -20.26 19.70 -13.92
N GLU A 626 -20.71 18.49 -14.27
CA GLU A 626 -19.92 17.52 -15.03
C GLU A 626 -19.52 18.06 -16.39
N LYS A 627 -20.45 18.72 -17.09
CA LYS A 627 -20.17 19.36 -18.35
C LYS A 627 -19.12 20.46 -18.24
N GLN A 628 -19.21 21.33 -17.24
CA GLN A 628 -18.23 22.41 -17.05
C GLN A 628 -16.83 21.87 -16.77
N LEU A 629 -16.73 20.77 -15.99
CA LEU A 629 -15.45 20.11 -15.75
C LEU A 629 -14.91 19.45 -17.03
N ALA A 630 -15.75 18.78 -17.80
CA ALA A 630 -15.36 18.19 -19.11
C ALA A 630 -14.89 19.24 -20.11
N ASP A 631 -15.61 20.36 -20.23
CA ASP A 631 -15.24 21.48 -21.11
C ASP A 631 -13.89 22.08 -20.68
N SER A 632 -13.63 22.20 -19.37
CA SER A 632 -12.36 22.72 -18.86
C SER A 632 -11.19 21.76 -19.13
N LEU A 633 -11.42 20.44 -19.05
CA LEU A 633 -10.43 19.42 -19.38
C LEU A 633 -10.10 19.40 -20.88
N ASN A 634 -11.12 19.54 -21.73
CA ASN A 634 -10.92 19.62 -23.17
C ASN A 634 -10.09 20.85 -23.59
N ASP A 635 -10.35 22.01 -22.95
CA ASP A 635 -9.59 23.23 -23.18
C ASP A 635 -8.14 23.15 -22.68
N PHE A 636 -7.91 22.37 -21.63
CA PHE A 636 -6.57 22.16 -21.08
C PHE A 636 -5.66 21.37 -22.03
N GLY A 637 -6.24 20.52 -22.90
CA GLY A 637 -5.56 19.86 -24.01
C GLY A 637 -4.74 18.63 -23.65
N GLU A 638 -4.73 18.19 -22.40
CA GLU A 638 -4.10 16.93 -21.99
C GLU A 638 -5.11 15.77 -22.08
N PRO A 639 -4.67 14.55 -22.39
CA PRO A 639 -5.55 13.39 -22.42
C PRO A 639 -6.19 13.13 -21.06
N TRP A 640 -7.49 12.89 -21.04
CA TRP A 640 -8.24 12.53 -19.85
C TRP A 640 -9.20 11.37 -20.10
N ARG A 641 -9.69 10.75 -19.03
CA ARG A 641 -10.67 9.66 -19.08
C ARG A 641 -11.81 9.94 -18.10
N GLU A 642 -12.96 9.34 -18.38
CA GLU A 642 -14.08 9.33 -17.44
C GLU A 642 -13.98 8.17 -16.46
N ASN A 643 -14.39 8.40 -15.21
CA ASN A 643 -14.52 7.42 -14.15
C ASN A 643 -15.93 7.51 -13.56
N PRO A 644 -16.90 6.79 -14.13
CA PRO A 644 -18.30 6.90 -13.75
C PRO A 644 -18.54 6.46 -12.29
N GLY A 645 -19.31 7.24 -11.55
CA GLY A 645 -19.78 6.89 -10.22
C GLY A 645 -18.79 7.13 -9.07
N ASP A 646 -17.62 7.72 -9.32
CA ASP A 646 -16.58 7.94 -8.29
C ASP A 646 -16.51 9.41 -7.80
N GLY A 647 -17.49 10.23 -8.14
CA GLY A 647 -17.63 11.61 -7.64
C GLY A 647 -17.84 11.66 -6.12
N ALA A 648 -17.61 12.82 -5.52
CA ALA A 648 -17.97 13.02 -4.13
C ALA A 648 -19.50 13.13 -3.99
N PHE A 649 -20.07 12.83 -2.81
CA PHE A 649 -21.51 12.90 -2.62
C PHE A 649 -22.12 14.30 -2.85
N TYR A 650 -21.30 15.35 -2.84
CA TYR A 650 -21.68 16.77 -3.00
C TYR A 650 -21.28 17.38 -4.36
N GLY A 651 -20.50 16.67 -5.20
CA GLY A 651 -20.13 17.19 -6.52
C GLY A 651 -19.16 16.31 -7.30
N PRO A 652 -19.11 16.49 -8.63
CA PRO A 652 -18.16 15.81 -9.50
C PRO A 652 -16.74 16.34 -9.28
N LYS A 653 -15.74 15.56 -9.63
CA LYS A 653 -14.32 15.89 -9.39
C LYS A 653 -13.42 15.52 -10.55
N ILE A 654 -12.38 16.31 -10.75
CA ILE A 654 -11.21 15.94 -11.54
C ILE A 654 -10.22 15.32 -10.56
N ASP A 655 -9.96 14.03 -10.71
CA ASP A 655 -8.90 13.31 -9.99
C ASP A 655 -7.62 13.34 -10.79
N ILE A 656 -6.54 13.71 -10.13
CA ILE A 656 -5.22 13.77 -10.74
C ILE A 656 -4.35 12.69 -10.12
N THR A 657 -3.95 11.76 -10.97
CA THR A 657 -3.10 10.65 -10.62
C THR A 657 -1.69 10.89 -11.14
N ILE A 658 -0.70 10.86 -10.25
CA ILE A 658 0.72 10.89 -10.62
C ILE A 658 1.27 9.48 -10.67
N MET A 659 2.17 9.24 -11.60
CA MET A 659 2.94 8.02 -11.70
C MET A 659 4.31 8.25 -11.06
N ASP A 660 4.61 7.47 -10.02
CA ASP A 660 5.91 7.53 -9.38
C ASP A 660 7.02 6.84 -10.22
N ALA A 661 8.27 6.95 -9.77
CA ALA A 661 9.39 6.29 -10.43
C ALA A 661 9.28 4.74 -10.46
N LEU A 662 8.38 4.17 -9.68
CA LEU A 662 8.07 2.75 -9.62
C LEU A 662 6.81 2.40 -10.43
N ARG A 663 6.36 3.29 -11.33
CA ARG A 663 5.16 3.14 -12.17
C ARG A 663 3.88 2.83 -11.38
N ARG A 664 3.83 3.24 -10.10
CA ARG A 664 2.61 3.13 -9.29
C ARG A 664 1.81 4.40 -9.41
N ASN A 665 0.51 4.24 -9.51
CA ASN A 665 -0.42 5.34 -9.61
C ASN A 665 -0.81 5.83 -8.20
N HIS A 666 -0.68 7.14 -7.97
CA HIS A 666 -1.08 7.80 -6.72
C HIS A 666 -2.03 8.94 -7.02
N GLN A 667 -3.26 8.84 -6.58
CA GLN A 667 -4.17 9.98 -6.57
C GLN A 667 -3.69 10.98 -5.51
N CYS A 668 -3.27 12.16 -5.96
CA CYS A 668 -2.70 13.20 -5.10
C CYS A 668 -3.53 14.47 -5.14
N ALA A 669 -3.60 15.14 -6.29
CA ALA A 669 -4.40 16.33 -6.44
C ALA A 669 -5.86 16.00 -6.77
N THR A 670 -6.74 16.93 -6.41
CA THR A 670 -8.16 16.88 -6.77
C THR A 670 -8.67 18.29 -6.98
N ILE A 671 -9.62 18.45 -7.92
CA ILE A 671 -10.39 19.66 -8.16
C ILE A 671 -11.84 19.26 -8.17
N GLN A 672 -12.67 19.80 -7.28
CA GLN A 672 -14.07 19.41 -7.13
C GLN A 672 -14.97 20.64 -7.23
N LEU A 673 -16.05 20.51 -7.99
CA LEU A 673 -17.04 21.55 -8.14
C LEU A 673 -18.24 21.26 -7.24
N ASP A 674 -18.58 22.18 -6.35
CA ASP A 674 -19.58 22.00 -5.32
C ASP A 674 -20.62 23.12 -5.32
N PHE A 675 -21.86 22.73 -5.60
CA PHE A 675 -23.05 23.60 -5.48
C PHE A 675 -23.82 23.32 -4.18
N GLN A 676 -23.56 22.25 -3.46
CA GLN A 676 -24.35 21.75 -2.34
C GLN A 676 -24.02 22.42 -1.01
N LEU A 677 -22.74 22.56 -0.66
CA LEU A 677 -22.34 23.26 0.57
C LEU A 677 -22.83 24.70 0.59
N PRO A 678 -22.75 25.51 -0.49
CA PRO A 678 -23.36 26.83 -0.53
C PRO A 678 -24.86 26.81 -0.23
N ILE A 679 -25.60 25.79 -0.67
CA ILE A 679 -27.02 25.62 -0.39
C ILE A 679 -27.22 25.30 1.09
N ARG A 680 -26.52 24.31 1.62
CA ARG A 680 -26.70 23.82 2.98
C ARG A 680 -26.31 24.85 4.05
N PHE A 681 -25.26 25.65 3.79
CA PHE A 681 -24.89 26.79 4.65
C PHE A 681 -25.63 28.09 4.33
N ASN A 682 -26.54 28.09 3.37
CA ASN A 682 -27.27 29.25 2.89
C ASN A 682 -26.37 30.48 2.56
N LEU A 683 -25.21 30.21 1.97
CA LEU A 683 -24.23 31.22 1.61
C LEU A 683 -24.79 32.16 0.53
N ALA A 684 -24.49 33.46 0.65
CA ALA A 684 -24.87 34.42 -0.36
C ALA A 684 -23.85 35.57 -0.48
N TYR A 685 -23.77 36.12 -1.67
CA TYR A 685 -23.07 37.36 -1.96
C TYR A 685 -24.03 38.33 -2.64
N ILE A 686 -23.71 39.63 -2.61
CA ILE A 686 -24.48 40.64 -3.33
C ILE A 686 -23.90 40.77 -4.74
N ASN A 687 -24.71 40.49 -5.76
CA ASN A 687 -24.34 40.59 -7.16
C ASN A 687 -24.27 42.05 -7.63
N GLU A 688 -23.95 42.27 -8.90
CA GLU A 688 -23.85 43.62 -9.49
C GLU A 688 -25.18 44.36 -9.52
N ALA A 689 -26.30 43.64 -9.62
CA ALA A 689 -27.65 44.22 -9.55
C ALA A 689 -28.11 44.52 -8.11
N GLY A 690 -27.31 44.24 -7.10
CA GLY A 690 -27.69 44.43 -5.69
C GLY A 690 -28.49 43.28 -5.08
N GLU A 691 -28.61 42.14 -5.77
CA GLU A 691 -29.39 40.99 -5.36
C GLU A 691 -28.53 39.97 -4.64
N LYS A 692 -29.14 39.24 -3.70
CA LYS A 692 -28.49 38.07 -3.06
C LYS A 692 -28.40 36.91 -4.04
N THR A 693 -27.19 36.50 -4.37
CA THR A 693 -26.89 35.39 -5.26
C THR A 693 -26.02 34.34 -4.54
N ARG A 694 -26.18 33.07 -4.86
CA ARG A 694 -25.44 31.95 -4.25
C ARG A 694 -24.11 31.78 -4.95
N PRO A 695 -22.99 31.68 -4.21
CA PRO A 695 -21.70 31.33 -4.80
C PRO A 695 -21.63 29.84 -5.13
N VAL A 696 -20.61 29.44 -5.92
CA VAL A 696 -20.17 28.08 -6.13
C VAL A 696 -18.83 27.90 -5.44
N ILE A 697 -18.52 26.69 -4.95
CA ILE A 697 -17.25 26.38 -4.35
C ILE A 697 -16.46 25.46 -5.26
N ILE A 698 -15.19 25.78 -5.48
CA ILE A 698 -14.21 24.88 -6.08
C ILE A 698 -13.26 24.46 -4.98
N HIS A 699 -13.33 23.19 -4.59
CA HIS A 699 -12.39 22.57 -3.68
C HIS A 699 -11.18 22.11 -4.44
N ARG A 700 -9.99 22.33 -3.92
CA ARG A 700 -8.78 21.84 -4.56
C ARG A 700 -7.62 21.65 -3.60
N ALA A 701 -6.81 20.62 -3.89
CA ALA A 701 -5.49 20.42 -3.31
C ALA A 701 -4.53 20.02 -4.43
N ILE A 702 -3.28 20.50 -4.39
CA ILE A 702 -2.26 20.19 -5.41
C ILE A 702 -1.32 19.08 -4.94
N LEU A 703 -0.76 19.19 -3.73
CA LEU A 703 0.05 18.14 -3.12
C LEU A 703 -0.84 16.99 -2.60
N GLY A 704 -2.09 17.32 -2.26
CA GLY A 704 -2.94 16.46 -1.47
C GLY A 704 -2.43 16.38 -0.03
N SER A 705 -2.26 15.17 0.53
CA SER A 705 -1.58 15.00 1.82
C SER A 705 -0.08 15.24 1.66
N VAL A 706 0.47 16.15 2.48
CA VAL A 706 1.92 16.43 2.53
C VAL A 706 2.70 15.16 2.88
N GLU A 707 2.19 14.35 3.80
CA GLU A 707 2.76 13.07 4.19
C GLU A 707 2.85 12.11 3.00
N ARG A 708 1.76 11.97 2.21
CA ARG A 708 1.76 11.14 0.99
C ARG A 708 2.73 11.68 -0.06
N MET A 709 2.79 12.99 -0.25
CA MET A 709 3.74 13.61 -1.17
C MET A 709 5.18 13.35 -0.74
N ILE A 710 5.51 13.42 0.55
CA ILE A 710 6.85 13.07 1.07
C ILE A 710 7.17 11.60 0.77
N ALA A 711 6.22 10.67 0.94
CA ALA A 711 6.43 9.26 0.59
C ALA A 711 6.81 9.10 -0.89
N ILE A 712 6.02 9.72 -1.77
CA ILE A 712 6.21 9.64 -3.23
C ILE A 712 7.55 10.25 -3.63
N LEU A 713 7.90 11.42 -3.10
CA LEU A 713 9.18 12.07 -3.35
C LEU A 713 10.37 11.25 -2.83
N THR A 714 10.24 10.65 -1.62
CA THR A 714 11.28 9.78 -1.05
C THR A 714 11.58 8.61 -2.00
N GLU A 715 10.55 7.96 -2.52
CA GLU A 715 10.67 6.82 -3.41
C GLU A 715 11.11 7.23 -4.82
N SER A 716 10.59 8.34 -5.34
CA SER A 716 10.95 8.86 -6.65
C SER A 716 12.41 9.27 -6.71
N TYR A 717 12.88 10.03 -5.73
CA TYR A 717 14.28 10.42 -5.61
C TYR A 717 15.20 9.31 -5.07
N ALA A 718 14.65 8.16 -4.66
CA ALA A 718 15.42 7.08 -4.01
C ALA A 718 16.25 7.58 -2.81
N GLY A 719 15.73 8.55 -2.07
CA GLY A 719 16.40 9.23 -0.96
C GLY A 719 17.49 10.24 -1.36
N LYS A 720 17.70 10.47 -2.66
CA LYS A 720 18.64 11.47 -3.19
C LYS A 720 17.93 12.81 -3.38
N TRP A 721 17.63 13.48 -2.28
CA TRP A 721 16.91 14.75 -2.28
C TRP A 721 17.60 15.82 -3.13
N PRO A 722 16.86 16.60 -3.93
CA PRO A 722 17.43 17.79 -4.59
C PRO A 722 17.84 18.81 -3.55
N PHE A 723 18.85 19.62 -3.83
CA PHE A 723 19.49 20.52 -2.88
C PHE A 723 18.52 21.40 -2.08
N TRP A 724 17.49 21.95 -2.74
CA TRP A 724 16.52 22.85 -2.10
C TRP A 724 15.59 22.17 -1.08
N LEU A 725 15.41 20.83 -1.19
CA LEU A 725 14.61 20.01 -0.25
C LEU A 725 15.49 19.21 0.73
N SER A 726 16.75 19.06 0.41
CA SER A 726 17.63 18.15 1.14
C SER A 726 17.83 18.56 2.59
N PRO A 727 17.66 17.64 3.55
CA PRO A 727 18.04 17.88 4.95
C PRO A 727 19.53 17.65 5.21
N ARG A 728 20.27 17.16 4.20
CA ARG A 728 21.72 16.92 4.21
C ARG A 728 22.34 17.61 3.02
N GLN A 729 22.37 18.96 3.06
CA GLN A 729 22.84 19.76 1.94
C GLN A 729 24.37 19.73 1.81
N ILE A 730 25.09 19.98 2.90
CA ILE A 730 26.53 20.21 2.86
C ILE A 730 27.22 19.47 4.00
N MET A 731 28.24 18.67 3.66
CA MET A 731 29.18 18.09 4.61
C MET A 731 30.56 18.75 4.44
N ILE A 732 31.15 19.28 5.50
CA ILE A 732 32.47 19.88 5.51
C ILE A 732 33.43 18.90 6.16
N ILE A 733 34.54 18.61 5.47
CA ILE A 733 35.52 17.60 5.88
C ILE A 733 36.91 18.26 5.98
N PRO A 734 37.41 18.50 7.19
CA PRO A 734 38.83 18.91 7.38
C PRO A 734 39.75 17.73 7.04
N VAL A 735 40.86 18.02 6.33
CA VAL A 735 41.89 17.05 5.98
C VAL A 735 42.55 16.46 7.22
N GLY A 736 42.60 17.23 8.30
CA GLY A 736 43.10 16.80 9.59
C GLY A 736 42.75 17.78 10.71
N PRO A 737 43.03 17.44 11.99
CA PRO A 737 42.64 18.24 13.17
C PRO A 737 43.07 19.72 13.13
N PRO A 738 44.24 20.13 12.56
CA PRO A 738 44.63 21.54 12.50
C PRO A 738 43.65 22.44 11.72
N PHE A 739 42.78 21.85 10.88
CA PHE A 739 41.83 22.57 10.02
C PHE A 739 40.39 22.55 10.55
N ASN A 740 40.18 22.00 11.75
CA ASN A 740 38.82 21.92 12.36
C ASN A 740 38.23 23.31 12.58
N ASP A 741 39.03 24.28 13.10
CA ASP A 741 38.55 25.64 13.35
C ASP A 741 38.16 26.36 12.04
N TYR A 742 38.88 26.12 10.96
CA TYR A 742 38.52 26.63 9.65
C TYR A 742 37.25 25.97 9.11
N ALA A 743 37.07 24.64 9.27
CA ALA A 743 35.88 23.94 8.89
C ALA A 743 34.63 24.46 9.64
N GLU A 744 34.76 24.75 10.95
CA GLU A 744 33.64 25.36 11.72
C GLU A 744 33.35 26.79 11.26
N LYS A 745 34.39 27.63 10.97
CA LYS A 745 34.22 28.97 10.36
C LYS A 745 33.43 28.89 9.03
N VAL A 746 33.77 27.93 8.15
CA VAL A 746 33.07 27.70 6.89
C VAL A 746 31.62 27.30 7.14
N LYS A 747 31.39 26.38 8.07
CA LYS A 747 30.05 25.96 8.47
C LYS A 747 29.21 27.14 8.95
N ASP A 748 29.76 27.98 9.84
CA ASP A 748 29.02 29.14 10.37
C ASP A 748 28.63 30.14 9.27
N GLN A 749 29.53 30.37 8.29
CA GLN A 749 29.22 31.24 7.14
C GLN A 749 28.07 30.67 6.28
N LEU A 750 28.09 29.37 5.99
CA LEU A 750 27.05 28.68 5.21
C LEU A 750 25.74 28.58 6.00
N TYR A 751 25.81 28.28 7.29
CA TYR A 751 24.64 28.23 8.17
C TYR A 751 23.94 29.59 8.27
N ASN A 752 24.71 30.67 8.46
CA ASN A 752 24.18 32.03 8.49
C ASN A 752 23.62 32.47 7.13
N ALA A 753 24.08 31.88 6.03
CA ALA A 753 23.50 32.06 4.70
C ALA A 753 22.19 31.25 4.46
N GLY A 754 21.76 30.42 5.45
CA GLY A 754 20.51 29.67 5.44
C GLY A 754 20.60 28.24 4.95
N PHE A 755 21.79 27.65 4.86
CA PHE A 755 21.99 26.27 4.40
C PHE A 755 22.18 25.30 5.57
N VAL A 756 21.78 24.04 5.36
CA VAL A 756 21.99 22.95 6.31
C VAL A 756 23.39 22.36 6.09
N CYS A 757 24.26 22.51 7.07
CA CYS A 757 25.64 22.06 6.99
C CYS A 757 26.11 21.40 8.29
N GLU A 758 26.93 20.36 8.12
CA GLU A 758 27.56 19.60 9.21
C GLU A 758 29.07 19.52 8.96
N VAL A 759 29.85 19.36 10.04
CA VAL A 759 31.30 19.15 9.97
C VAL A 759 31.62 17.75 10.47
N ASP A 760 32.42 16.99 9.71
CA ASP A 760 32.95 15.71 10.15
C ASP A 760 34.39 15.90 10.69
N SER A 761 34.53 16.21 11.98
CA SER A 761 35.80 16.42 12.68
C SER A 761 36.36 15.16 13.33
N ASP A 762 35.73 13.95 13.12
CA ASP A 762 36.23 12.72 13.72
C ASP A 762 37.68 12.42 13.34
N ALA A 763 38.58 12.40 14.33
CA ALA A 763 39.99 12.14 14.12
C ALA A 763 40.32 10.65 13.84
N GLY A 764 39.38 9.74 14.10
CA GLY A 764 39.53 8.29 13.88
C GLY A 764 39.39 7.85 12.43
N ASP A 765 38.76 8.67 11.58
CA ASP A 765 38.49 8.35 10.20
C ASP A 765 39.40 9.11 9.22
N THR A 766 39.85 8.41 8.19
CA THR A 766 40.64 9.05 7.12
C THR A 766 39.74 9.93 6.27
N MET A 767 40.26 10.99 5.65
CA MET A 767 39.55 11.89 4.74
C MET A 767 38.74 11.12 3.68
N ASN A 768 39.33 10.11 3.05
CA ASN A 768 38.62 9.30 2.03
C ASN A 768 37.45 8.53 2.60
N LYS A 769 37.56 8.03 3.85
CA LYS A 769 36.45 7.35 4.53
C LYS A 769 35.34 8.33 4.87
N LYS A 770 35.67 9.53 5.37
CA LYS A 770 34.69 10.60 5.63
C LYS A 770 33.94 11.01 4.36
N ILE A 771 34.67 11.23 3.24
CA ILE A 771 34.06 11.52 1.94
C ILE A 771 33.08 10.38 1.55
N ARG A 772 33.54 9.12 1.68
CA ARG A 772 32.69 7.97 1.35
C ARG A 772 31.44 7.89 2.24
N ASN A 773 31.58 8.16 3.53
CA ASN A 773 30.47 8.20 4.48
C ASN A 773 29.46 9.29 4.12
N ALA A 774 29.93 10.50 3.78
CA ALA A 774 29.09 11.61 3.35
C ALA A 774 28.34 11.30 2.03
N GLN A 775 28.99 10.63 1.07
CA GLN A 775 28.34 10.16 -0.16
C GLN A 775 27.25 9.12 0.13
N LEU A 776 27.53 8.15 0.99
CA LEU A 776 26.53 7.13 1.41
C LEU A 776 25.37 7.75 2.18
N ALA A 777 25.63 8.77 3.00
CA ALA A 777 24.62 9.54 3.70
C ALA A 777 23.82 10.49 2.81
N GLN A 778 24.19 10.60 1.51
CA GLN A 778 23.51 11.39 0.48
C GLN A 778 23.59 12.92 0.70
N TYR A 779 24.71 13.44 1.24
CA TYR A 779 24.98 14.89 1.22
C TYR A 779 25.13 15.37 -0.21
N ASN A 780 24.42 16.45 -0.58
CA ASN A 780 24.48 16.99 -1.95
C ASN A 780 25.89 17.44 -2.30
N PHE A 781 26.52 18.22 -1.41
CA PHE A 781 27.86 18.72 -1.57
C PHE A 781 28.76 18.33 -0.41
N ILE A 782 29.99 18.01 -0.73
CA ILE A 782 31.05 17.66 0.22
C ILE A 782 32.20 18.65 0.00
N LEU A 783 32.47 19.46 1.04
CA LEU A 783 33.51 20.49 1.02
C LEU A 783 34.72 19.97 1.77
N VAL A 784 35.83 19.86 1.10
CA VAL A 784 37.10 19.45 1.72
C VAL A 784 37.94 20.70 1.98
N VAL A 785 38.47 20.82 3.21
CA VAL A 785 39.29 21.96 3.64
C VAL A 785 40.61 21.50 4.24
N GLY A 786 41.69 22.08 3.78
CA GLY A 786 43.07 21.83 4.24
C GLY A 786 43.86 23.13 4.29
N GLU A 787 45.17 23.03 4.31
CA GLU A 787 46.11 24.17 4.41
C GLU A 787 45.95 25.19 3.26
N ARG A 788 45.73 24.69 2.02
CA ARG A 788 45.55 25.55 0.83
C ARG A 788 44.24 26.33 0.93
N GLU A 789 43.17 25.61 1.20
CA GLU A 789 41.82 26.19 1.32
C GLU A 789 41.74 27.19 2.49
N GLN A 790 42.39 26.88 3.62
CA GLN A 790 42.49 27.81 4.77
C GLN A 790 43.25 29.09 4.41
N THR A 791 44.37 28.94 3.71
CA THR A 791 45.23 30.11 3.34
C THR A 791 44.55 30.99 2.29
N ALA A 792 43.85 30.38 1.35
CA ALA A 792 43.16 31.09 0.25
C ALA A 792 41.71 31.49 0.60
N GLU A 793 41.19 31.15 1.79
CA GLU A 793 39.79 31.32 2.22
C GLU A 793 38.79 30.70 1.25
N THR A 794 39.09 29.49 0.76
CA THR A 794 38.34 28.73 -0.23
C THR A 794 37.91 27.38 0.34
N VAL A 795 37.20 26.60 -0.47
CA VAL A 795 36.82 25.21 -0.19
C VAL A 795 36.91 24.37 -1.47
N ASN A 796 37.34 23.10 -1.38
CA ASN A 796 37.31 22.16 -2.51
C ASN A 796 35.96 21.46 -2.56
N VAL A 797 35.20 21.69 -3.63
CA VAL A 797 33.79 21.29 -3.75
C VAL A 797 33.65 19.98 -4.53
N ARG A 798 32.89 19.04 -3.99
CA ARG A 798 32.51 17.77 -4.62
C ARG A 798 31.01 17.52 -4.45
N THR A 799 30.43 16.77 -5.39
CA THR A 799 29.05 16.27 -5.24
C THR A 799 29.02 14.86 -4.65
N ARG A 800 27.84 14.40 -4.22
CA ARG A 800 27.61 13.01 -3.78
C ARG A 800 27.96 11.96 -4.84
N ASP A 801 27.87 12.29 -6.12
CA ASP A 801 28.23 11.41 -7.25
C ASP A 801 29.74 11.53 -7.62
N ASN A 802 30.54 12.14 -6.74
CA ASN A 802 32.00 12.31 -6.84
C ASN A 802 32.47 13.18 -8.02
N VAL A 803 31.63 14.07 -8.52
CA VAL A 803 32.07 15.11 -9.45
C VAL A 803 32.84 16.19 -8.66
N ILE A 804 34.05 16.50 -9.10
CA ILE A 804 34.91 17.49 -8.46
C ILE A 804 34.78 18.81 -9.21
N HIS A 805 34.29 19.84 -8.53
CA HIS A 805 34.15 21.20 -9.07
C HIS A 805 35.38 22.09 -8.81
N GLY A 806 36.36 21.56 -8.05
CA GLY A 806 37.57 22.28 -7.71
C GLY A 806 37.40 23.24 -6.56
N GLU A 807 38.29 24.21 -6.49
CA GLU A 807 38.41 25.21 -5.42
C GLU A 807 37.51 26.41 -5.72
N LEU A 808 36.67 26.80 -4.76
CA LEU A 808 35.73 27.92 -4.86
C LEU A 808 35.83 28.79 -3.61
N ASN A 809 35.74 30.11 -3.76
CA ASN A 809 35.60 31.00 -2.60
C ASN A 809 34.16 30.88 -2.02
N ILE A 810 34.02 31.17 -0.74
CA ILE A 810 32.79 30.94 -0.01
C ILE A 810 31.65 31.86 -0.50
N PRO A 811 31.83 33.17 -0.77
CA PRO A 811 30.80 34.05 -1.32
C PRO A 811 30.22 33.57 -2.67
N ASP A 812 31.08 33.11 -3.60
CA ASP A 812 30.64 32.58 -4.91
C ASP A 812 29.86 31.28 -4.71
N LEU A 813 30.33 30.41 -3.82
CA LEU A 813 29.64 29.16 -3.49
C LEU A 813 28.24 29.44 -2.90
N ILE A 814 28.09 30.39 -1.98
CA ILE A 814 26.81 30.82 -1.42
C ILE A 814 25.87 31.31 -2.54
N SER A 815 26.41 32.10 -3.47
CA SER A 815 25.63 32.61 -4.61
C SER A 815 25.12 31.47 -5.51
N LYS A 816 25.96 30.48 -5.77
CA LYS A 816 25.60 29.27 -6.54
C LYS A 816 24.53 28.45 -5.81
N PHE A 817 24.67 28.23 -4.50
CA PHE A 817 23.70 27.50 -3.71
C PHE A 817 22.34 28.21 -3.63
N ARG A 818 22.32 29.54 -3.53
CA ARG A 818 21.10 30.34 -3.63
C ARG A 818 20.41 30.14 -4.97
N LEU A 819 21.17 30.17 -6.07
CA LEU A 819 20.61 29.96 -7.41
C LEU A 819 20.01 28.56 -7.57
N LEU A 820 20.65 27.50 -7.04
CA LEU A 820 20.09 26.14 -7.03
C LEU A 820 18.76 26.09 -6.24
N THR A 821 18.71 26.75 -5.10
CA THR A 821 17.52 26.83 -4.26
C THR A 821 16.39 27.61 -4.92
N GLU A 822 16.68 28.75 -5.53
CA GLU A 822 15.71 29.59 -6.24
C GLU A 822 15.13 28.90 -7.49
N LYS A 823 16.00 28.27 -8.28
CA LYS A 823 15.59 27.50 -9.47
C LYS A 823 14.88 26.18 -9.12
N ARG A 824 14.96 25.73 -7.87
CA ARG A 824 14.46 24.43 -7.43
C ARG A 824 14.95 23.29 -8.32
N SER A 825 16.25 23.35 -8.67
CA SER A 825 16.88 22.37 -9.54
C SER A 825 16.75 20.96 -8.96
N SER A 826 16.43 20.00 -9.81
CA SER A 826 16.45 18.57 -9.47
C SER A 826 17.87 17.99 -9.49
N GLU A 827 18.83 18.69 -10.11
CA GLU A 827 20.21 18.29 -10.26
C GLU A 827 21.14 19.18 -9.42
N ASP A 828 22.18 18.56 -8.85
CA ASP A 828 23.24 19.24 -8.07
C ASP A 828 24.36 19.73 -9.01
N VAL A 829 24.00 20.51 -10.02
CA VAL A 829 24.94 21.03 -11.03
C VAL A 829 25.00 22.54 -10.94
N PHE A 830 26.26 23.08 -10.94
CA PHE A 830 26.51 24.52 -10.92
C PHE A 830 26.50 25.13 -12.32
#